data_8f166256562677cfe0367c0844670aed
#
_entry.id   8f166256562677cfe0367c0844670aed
#
_cell.length_a   1.000
_cell.length_b   1.000
_cell.length_c   1.000
_cell.angle_alpha   90.00
_cell.angle_beta   90.00
_cell.angle_gamma   90.00
#
_symmetry.space_group_name_H-M   'P 1'
#
loop_
_entity.id
_entity.type
_entity.pdbx_description
1 polymer ?
#
loop_
_entity_poly.entity_id
_entity_poly.type
_entity_poly.pdbx_seq_one_letter_code
_entity_poly.pdbx_strand_id
1 'polypeptide(L)'
;MTKLAKFDFQQGFHRETTQYAEEGRWYDGNRVRFRAGKPENMRGYETRAEGTKFDGSARALITWSDSDSNARAIFGTPDKLYEHNGDQIYDITPITTAVALTNCFGTSAGETRVCCSDTNHDRVAGDYVYFTATSAIGSSNVSLAGNVYPVTSVISSNVFTISVTVDADSTENAKGKATFNYYIPTGYSVRAAGTGYGAGKYNATDPTSVGISKITANSGSALVTISTDAAHNGSANDLVFFKATAINVVPATVGGNVILTKPSMGFGTGSSGVSVGGPEFAIVSVASTQFIVSIKTNASASGDVTDDINMAANIYEQTTASGGRGWSSPADAAAGIQRNITQWSLDNWGEDVIANRRGEGLFYFDTPDSGDPSRATSVTTSPVSVNSIIVSPNDRHLVALGTNEYSATATVSGAFNPMLVRWSDQDDRTQWNPLPSTTSGEVVLTDGTKIVGAIRSKNAINIWTDNSLWSMEFVGGNFVFRFQQVGTNCGLIAPHAAIDYNGVTYWMGYDNFYRNTGAVQLIPCSVRRYIFDDINSTYYDKIYVGINSEFKEIIWLYPSSSSTECDKYVIFNPEDNYWVYGDMIFTTFADKAVFGNTITTGVTVAGNNIYNNEPPDRFTDSNGDTLISFIESADFEVDDGNAVMFMNKLIPDYDLSTGQLKMKLITKSYPESTSSVTKQFDIYNNTPKVNLRARGRQAKVRVSCNSNNASWRWGSLRLGLQGDGER
;
A
#
# COMPACT_ATOMS: atom_id res chain seq x y z
N MET A 1 48.97 32.25 13.34
CA MET A 1 47.80 32.88 14.02
C MET A 1 46.55 32.08 13.64
N THR A 2 45.66 31.82 14.58
CA THR A 2 44.39 31.19 14.28
C THR A 2 43.51 32.13 13.48
N LYS A 3 43.14 31.74 12.27
CA LYS A 3 42.16 32.45 11.41
C LYS A 3 40.77 31.90 11.69
N LEU A 4 39.76 32.74 11.85
CA LEU A 4 38.38 32.33 11.97
C LEU A 4 37.75 32.31 10.56
N ALA A 5 37.47 31.12 10.04
CA ALA A 5 36.79 30.91 8.74
C ALA A 5 35.28 30.72 8.95
N LYS A 6 34.47 31.39 8.14
CA LYS A 6 33.02 31.20 8.08
C LYS A 6 32.70 30.17 7.01
N PHE A 7 31.89 29.17 7.35
CA PHE A 7 31.33 28.19 6.43
C PHE A 7 29.83 28.40 6.34
N ASP A 8 29.36 28.57 5.12
CA ASP A 8 27.97 28.77 4.79
C ASP A 8 27.66 27.81 3.64
N PHE A 9 26.73 26.90 3.83
CA PHE A 9 26.44 25.86 2.86
C PHE A 9 25.18 26.21 2.07
N GLN A 10 25.18 25.87 0.78
CA GLN A 10 24.04 26.10 -0.10
C GLN A 10 22.83 25.28 0.36
N GLN A 11 21.64 25.87 0.25
CA GLN A 11 20.38 25.20 0.58
C GLN A 11 20.08 23.98 -0.30
N GLY A 12 19.33 23.02 0.25
CA GLY A 12 19.01 21.76 -0.41
C GLY A 12 20.11 20.70 -0.23
N PHE A 13 19.74 19.45 -0.51
CA PHE A 13 20.70 18.35 -0.55
C PHE A 13 21.24 18.17 -1.94
N HIS A 14 22.54 17.92 -2.06
CA HIS A 14 23.26 17.72 -3.31
C HIS A 14 24.00 16.39 -3.24
N ARG A 15 23.52 15.40 -4.03
CA ARG A 15 24.03 14.02 -4.00
C ARG A 15 24.07 13.37 -5.38
N GLU A 16 24.28 14.17 -6.44
CA GLU A 16 24.43 13.68 -7.79
C GLU A 16 25.84 13.17 -8.06
N THR A 17 26.83 13.74 -7.36
CA THR A 17 28.25 13.42 -7.52
C THR A 17 28.85 12.87 -6.23
N THR A 18 30.17 12.77 -6.15
CA THR A 18 30.85 12.31 -4.93
C THR A 18 30.75 13.36 -3.82
N GLN A 19 30.81 12.93 -2.57
CA GLN A 19 30.73 13.81 -1.40
C GLN A 19 31.77 14.94 -1.44
N TYR A 20 32.94 14.68 -1.98
CA TYR A 20 34.01 15.67 -2.15
C TYR A 20 33.69 16.70 -3.25
N ALA A 21 33.10 16.28 -4.36
CA ALA A 21 32.78 17.19 -5.49
C ALA A 21 31.63 18.15 -5.16
N GLU A 22 30.84 17.88 -4.12
CA GLU A 22 29.73 18.74 -3.65
C GLU A 22 30.16 19.73 -2.57
N GLU A 23 31.43 20.09 -2.52
CA GLU A 23 31.96 21.07 -1.54
C GLU A 23 31.12 22.36 -1.46
N GLY A 24 30.92 22.88 -0.25
CA GLY A 24 30.11 24.07 0.00
C GLY A 24 28.60 23.80 0.03
N ARG A 25 28.17 22.54 0.00
CA ARG A 25 26.77 22.12 -0.05
C ARG A 25 26.42 21.18 1.09
N TRP A 26 25.14 21.05 1.38
CA TRP A 26 24.62 19.98 2.22
C TRP A 26 24.50 18.70 1.39
N TYR A 27 25.01 17.59 1.92
CA TYR A 27 25.10 16.33 1.20
C TYR A 27 24.05 15.31 1.63
N ASP A 28 23.75 15.24 2.94
CA ASP A 28 22.84 14.25 3.49
C ASP A 28 22.01 14.85 4.65
N GLY A 29 20.84 14.27 4.89
CA GLY A 29 19.98 14.69 5.99
C GLY A 29 18.72 13.86 6.10
N ASN A 30 18.02 14.03 7.21
CA ASN A 30 16.74 13.42 7.49
C ASN A 30 15.86 14.34 8.30
N ARG A 31 14.58 14.47 7.94
CA ARG A 31 13.60 15.35 8.60
C ARG A 31 14.05 16.79 8.74
N VAL A 32 14.58 17.35 7.66
CA VAL A 32 15.07 18.72 7.58
C VAL A 32 14.53 19.39 6.33
N ARG A 33 14.14 20.64 6.47
CA ARG A 33 13.80 21.56 5.38
C ARG A 33 14.63 22.82 5.46
N PHE A 34 14.50 23.69 4.45
CA PHE A 34 15.17 24.97 4.44
C PHE A 34 14.15 26.11 4.49
N ARG A 35 14.40 27.09 5.34
CA ARG A 35 13.64 28.33 5.40
C ARG A 35 14.60 29.51 5.37
N ALA A 36 14.37 30.43 4.45
CA ALA A 36 15.28 31.58 4.22
C ALA A 36 16.75 31.12 4.05
N GLY A 37 16.97 30.03 3.33
CA GLY A 37 18.30 29.48 3.05
C GLY A 37 18.97 28.72 4.20
N LYS A 38 18.30 28.55 5.35
CA LYS A 38 18.86 27.87 6.53
C LYS A 38 18.07 26.61 6.87
N PRO A 39 18.77 25.50 7.21
CA PRO A 39 18.10 24.27 7.60
C PRO A 39 17.43 24.37 8.96
N GLU A 40 16.23 23.81 9.04
CA GLU A 40 15.46 23.61 10.27
C GLU A 40 14.85 22.20 10.26
N ASN A 41 14.58 21.63 11.42
CA ASN A 41 13.91 20.33 11.47
C ASN A 41 12.43 20.46 11.13
N MET A 42 11.91 19.40 10.48
CA MET A 42 10.48 19.24 10.24
C MET A 42 9.76 18.95 11.56
N ARG A 43 8.50 19.37 11.64
CA ARG A 43 7.64 19.05 12.78
C ARG A 43 7.27 17.56 12.78
N GLY A 44 6.63 17.13 13.84
CA GLY A 44 6.14 15.77 14.02
C GLY A 44 4.72 15.54 13.50
N TYR A 45 4.07 14.55 14.08
CA TYR A 45 2.69 14.21 13.72
C TYR A 45 1.93 13.66 14.93
N GLU A 46 0.61 13.75 14.91
CA GLU A 46 -0.29 13.23 15.94
C GLU A 46 -1.43 12.43 15.34
N THR A 47 -1.91 11.44 16.06
CA THR A 47 -3.09 10.67 15.65
C THR A 47 -4.32 11.58 15.66
N ARG A 48 -5.09 11.57 14.56
CA ARG A 48 -6.31 12.37 14.45
C ARG A 48 -7.53 11.66 15.05
N ALA A 49 -7.73 10.40 14.71
CA ALA A 49 -8.84 9.58 15.20
C ALA A 49 -8.32 8.59 16.24
N GLU A 50 -8.24 9.01 17.50
CA GLU A 50 -7.77 8.15 18.57
C GLU A 50 -8.68 6.93 18.76
N GLY A 51 -8.07 5.74 18.79
CA GLY A 51 -8.75 4.46 19.02
C GLY A 51 -9.37 3.82 17.80
N THR A 52 -9.48 4.50 16.67
CA THR A 52 -10.03 3.93 15.44
C THR A 52 -8.93 3.61 14.45
N LYS A 53 -8.70 2.33 14.18
CA LYS A 53 -7.75 1.83 13.19
C LYS A 53 -8.51 1.32 11.98
N PHE A 54 -7.84 1.33 10.83
CA PHE A 54 -8.41 0.78 9.60
C PHE A 54 -7.54 -0.35 9.04
N ASP A 55 -8.13 -1.21 8.24
CA ASP A 55 -7.46 -2.35 7.62
C ASP A 55 -6.77 -1.93 6.32
N GLY A 56 -5.57 -2.46 6.09
CA GLY A 56 -4.78 -2.19 4.89
C GLY A 56 -4.08 -0.82 4.90
N SER A 57 -3.21 -0.56 3.93
CA SER A 57 -2.51 0.73 3.75
C SER A 57 -3.27 1.59 2.76
N ALA A 58 -3.57 2.85 3.09
CA ALA A 58 -4.28 3.74 2.18
C ALA A 58 -3.49 3.98 0.88
N ARG A 59 -4.20 3.99 -0.26
CA ARG A 59 -3.68 4.16 -1.62
C ARG A 59 -4.19 5.41 -2.31
N ALA A 60 -5.28 5.97 -1.82
CA ALA A 60 -5.83 7.24 -2.27
C ALA A 60 -6.48 7.94 -1.08
N LEU A 61 -6.48 9.25 -1.13
CA LEU A 61 -7.12 10.11 -0.13
C LEU A 61 -7.69 11.33 -0.83
N ILE A 62 -8.95 11.64 -0.56
CA ILE A 62 -9.59 12.89 -0.97
C ILE A 62 -10.22 13.56 0.25
N THR A 63 -10.15 14.88 0.30
CA THR A 63 -10.73 15.70 1.37
C THR A 63 -11.64 16.75 0.79
N TRP A 64 -12.79 16.99 1.42
CA TRP A 64 -13.74 18.04 1.01
C TRP A 64 -14.54 18.55 2.21
N SER A 65 -15.24 19.66 2.01
CA SER A 65 -16.26 20.15 2.94
C SER A 65 -17.62 19.87 2.33
N ASP A 66 -18.56 19.32 3.11
CA ASP A 66 -19.94 19.15 2.70
C ASP A 66 -20.70 20.49 2.73
N SER A 67 -21.99 20.49 2.36
CA SER A 67 -22.87 21.68 2.34
C SER A 67 -23.03 22.33 3.71
N ASP A 68 -22.90 21.55 4.77
CA ASP A 68 -22.97 22.01 6.18
C ASP A 68 -21.60 22.46 6.74
N SER A 69 -20.57 22.51 5.88
CA SER A 69 -19.20 22.89 6.22
C SER A 69 -18.48 21.90 7.14
N ASN A 70 -18.93 20.64 7.21
CA ASN A 70 -18.20 19.59 7.91
C ASN A 70 -17.03 19.12 7.05
N ALA A 71 -15.88 18.95 7.69
CA ALA A 71 -14.69 18.40 7.03
C ALA A 71 -14.79 16.88 6.90
N ARG A 72 -14.67 16.39 5.70
CA ARG A 72 -14.75 14.95 5.37
C ARG A 72 -13.53 14.48 4.60
N ALA A 73 -13.21 13.21 4.73
CA ALA A 73 -12.17 12.55 3.94
C ALA A 73 -12.61 11.13 3.56
N ILE A 74 -12.34 10.72 2.34
CA ILE A 74 -12.45 9.32 1.92
C ILE A 74 -11.06 8.82 1.55
N PHE A 75 -10.76 7.61 1.98
CA PHE A 75 -9.52 6.94 1.61
C PHE A 75 -9.77 5.46 1.31
N GLY A 76 -9.09 4.97 0.27
CA GLY A 76 -9.19 3.58 -0.16
C GLY A 76 -7.93 2.80 0.19
N THR A 77 -8.11 1.61 0.76
CA THR A 77 -7.05 0.64 1.06
C THR A 77 -7.14 -0.57 0.13
N PRO A 78 -6.17 -1.49 0.11
CA PRO A 78 -6.34 -2.77 -0.59
C PRO A 78 -7.56 -3.56 -0.11
N ASP A 79 -7.95 -3.38 1.13
CA ASP A 79 -8.98 -4.20 1.78
C ASP A 79 -10.37 -3.54 1.75
N LYS A 80 -10.44 -2.23 1.90
CA LYS A 80 -11.71 -1.51 2.12
C LYS A 80 -11.66 -0.06 1.64
N LEU A 81 -12.84 0.55 1.57
CA LEU A 81 -13.05 1.98 1.38
C LEU A 81 -13.60 2.56 2.68
N TYR A 82 -12.99 3.66 3.14
CA TYR A 82 -13.35 4.30 4.40
C TYR A 82 -13.70 5.77 4.22
N GLU A 83 -14.66 6.24 5.02
CA GLU A 83 -14.91 7.67 5.25
C GLU A 83 -14.45 8.06 6.66
N HIS A 84 -13.81 9.19 6.76
CA HIS A 84 -13.50 9.86 8.02
C HIS A 84 -14.38 11.12 8.14
N ASN A 85 -15.23 11.13 9.16
CA ASN A 85 -16.15 12.23 9.47
C ASN A 85 -15.95 12.65 10.93
N GLY A 86 -15.34 13.81 11.14
CA GLY A 86 -15.00 14.29 12.48
C GLY A 86 -13.93 13.43 13.15
N ASP A 87 -14.31 12.63 14.14
CA ASP A 87 -13.38 11.76 14.90
C ASP A 87 -13.58 10.26 14.63
N GLN A 88 -14.53 9.92 13.75
CA GLN A 88 -14.90 8.54 13.45
C GLN A 88 -14.44 8.11 12.06
N ILE A 89 -14.13 6.83 11.92
CA ILE A 89 -13.84 6.18 10.63
C ILE A 89 -14.92 5.14 10.37
N TYR A 90 -15.58 5.24 9.23
CA TYR A 90 -16.68 4.37 8.81
C TYR A 90 -16.25 3.52 7.63
N ASP A 91 -16.60 2.24 7.64
CA ASP A 91 -16.43 1.33 6.51
C ASP A 91 -17.57 1.53 5.51
N ILE A 92 -17.27 2.20 4.41
CA ILE A 92 -18.21 2.48 3.31
C ILE A 92 -17.96 1.61 2.08
N THR A 93 -17.21 0.52 2.21
CA THR A 93 -16.85 -0.38 1.10
C THR A 93 -18.10 -0.86 0.37
N PRO A 94 -18.16 -0.76 -0.97
CA PRO A 94 -19.29 -1.19 -1.75
C PRO A 94 -19.55 -2.69 -1.62
N ILE A 95 -20.83 -3.07 -1.66
CA ILE A 95 -21.29 -4.45 -1.75
C ILE A 95 -21.70 -4.73 -3.20
N THR A 96 -21.09 -5.74 -3.80
CA THR A 96 -21.39 -6.11 -5.18
C THR A 96 -22.62 -7.00 -5.30
N THR A 97 -22.83 -7.87 -4.30
CA THR A 97 -23.91 -8.86 -4.33
C THR A 97 -24.41 -9.11 -2.92
N ALA A 98 -25.73 -9.18 -2.78
CA ALA A 98 -26.40 -9.60 -1.55
C ALA A 98 -27.28 -10.80 -1.85
N VAL A 99 -27.05 -11.94 -1.19
CA VAL A 99 -27.77 -13.19 -1.43
C VAL A 99 -28.39 -13.70 -0.13
N ALA A 100 -29.70 -13.84 -0.09
CA ALA A 100 -30.41 -14.40 1.07
C ALA A 100 -30.43 -15.94 0.97
N LEU A 101 -29.82 -16.59 1.96
CA LEU A 101 -29.62 -18.04 1.98
C LEU A 101 -30.20 -18.66 3.24
N THR A 102 -30.59 -19.91 3.13
CA THR A 102 -31.08 -20.73 4.25
C THR A 102 -30.27 -22.02 4.32
N ASN A 103 -30.08 -22.55 5.52
CA ASN A 103 -29.27 -23.75 5.72
C ASN A 103 -27.85 -23.61 5.15
N CYS A 104 -27.27 -22.43 5.36
CA CYS A 104 -26.07 -21.99 4.66
C CYS A 104 -24.78 -22.12 5.48
N PHE A 105 -24.85 -22.54 6.73
CA PHE A 105 -23.69 -22.63 7.61
C PHE A 105 -23.43 -24.05 8.12
N GLY A 106 -22.16 -24.35 8.33
CA GLY A 106 -21.70 -25.54 9.04
C GLY A 106 -20.60 -25.20 10.04
N THR A 107 -20.70 -25.78 11.24
CA THR A 107 -19.71 -25.66 12.30
C THR A 107 -19.19 -27.03 12.73
N SER A 108 -18.02 -27.07 13.36
CA SER A 108 -17.47 -28.29 13.97
C SER A 108 -17.06 -27.98 15.40
N ALA A 109 -17.51 -28.77 16.36
CA ALA A 109 -17.20 -28.55 17.78
C ALA A 109 -15.69 -28.46 18.01
N GLY A 110 -15.26 -27.43 18.75
CA GLY A 110 -13.87 -27.11 19.06
C GLY A 110 -13.10 -26.44 17.92
N GLU A 111 -13.77 -25.93 16.87
CA GLU A 111 -13.15 -25.21 15.76
C GLU A 111 -13.69 -23.79 15.66
N THR A 112 -12.80 -22.85 15.30
CA THR A 112 -13.18 -21.48 14.97
C THR A 112 -13.64 -21.31 13.50
N ARG A 113 -13.53 -22.34 12.71
CA ARG A 113 -13.90 -22.34 11.30
C ARG A 113 -15.38 -22.53 11.11
N VAL A 114 -15.98 -21.67 10.27
CA VAL A 114 -17.37 -21.80 9.82
C VAL A 114 -17.36 -21.99 8.31
N CYS A 115 -18.03 -23.02 7.84
CA CYS A 115 -18.28 -23.24 6.42
C CYS A 115 -19.52 -22.46 5.99
N CYS A 116 -19.40 -21.75 4.88
CA CYS A 116 -20.47 -20.97 4.26
C CYS A 116 -20.81 -21.57 2.89
N SER A 117 -22.08 -21.86 2.64
CA SER A 117 -22.56 -22.43 1.38
C SER A 117 -23.36 -21.41 0.59
N ASP A 118 -22.90 -21.13 -0.61
CA ASP A 118 -23.57 -20.31 -1.61
C ASP A 118 -23.21 -20.84 -3.01
N THR A 119 -24.20 -21.06 -3.83
CA THR A 119 -24.01 -21.70 -5.15
C THR A 119 -23.33 -20.74 -6.12
N ASN A 120 -22.20 -21.18 -6.67
CA ASN A 120 -21.39 -20.38 -7.61
C ASN A 120 -21.01 -19.00 -7.05
N HIS A 121 -20.52 -18.96 -5.80
CA HIS A 121 -20.22 -17.74 -5.07
C HIS A 121 -19.10 -16.89 -5.68
N ASP A 122 -18.27 -17.45 -6.55
CA ASP A 122 -17.16 -16.75 -7.22
C ASP A 122 -16.23 -15.94 -6.28
N ARG A 123 -16.05 -16.43 -5.07
CA ARG A 123 -15.15 -15.83 -4.07
C ARG A 123 -13.80 -16.50 -4.06
N VAL A 124 -12.77 -15.75 -3.64
CA VAL A 124 -11.41 -16.24 -3.42
C VAL A 124 -10.98 -15.96 -1.99
N ALA A 125 -9.96 -16.66 -1.51
CA ALA A 125 -9.40 -16.37 -0.19
C ALA A 125 -8.90 -14.92 -0.14
N GLY A 126 -9.24 -14.21 0.94
CA GLY A 126 -8.97 -12.79 1.10
C GLY A 126 -10.13 -11.85 0.72
N ASP A 127 -11.16 -12.32 0.00
CA ASP A 127 -12.40 -11.56 -0.18
C ASP A 127 -13.11 -11.38 1.16
N TYR A 128 -13.95 -10.35 1.29
CA TYR A 128 -14.71 -10.09 2.52
C TYR A 128 -16.20 -10.36 2.34
N VAL A 129 -16.81 -10.89 3.40
CA VAL A 129 -18.24 -11.12 3.50
C VAL A 129 -18.75 -10.61 4.85
N TYR A 130 -19.94 -10.06 4.84
CA TYR A 130 -20.65 -9.58 6.02
C TYR A 130 -22.08 -10.14 6.02
N PHE A 131 -22.56 -10.57 7.17
CA PHE A 131 -23.83 -11.29 7.27
C PHE A 131 -24.91 -10.42 7.94
N THR A 132 -26.06 -10.29 7.27
CA THR A 132 -27.26 -9.67 7.83
C THR A 132 -28.40 -10.66 7.89
N ALA A 133 -29.46 -10.32 8.61
CA ALA A 133 -30.63 -11.18 8.79
C ALA A 133 -30.27 -12.61 9.26
N THR A 134 -29.27 -12.74 10.11
CA THR A 134 -28.74 -14.01 10.61
C THR A 134 -29.70 -14.69 11.56
N SER A 135 -29.72 -16.03 11.56
CA SER A 135 -30.32 -16.82 12.62
C SER A 135 -29.29 -17.74 13.26
N ALA A 136 -29.63 -18.33 14.40
CA ALA A 136 -28.77 -19.30 15.07
C ALA A 136 -28.36 -20.45 14.11
N ILE A 137 -27.11 -20.87 14.27
CA ILE A 137 -26.54 -22.00 13.49
C ILE A 137 -26.82 -23.28 14.30
N GLY A 138 -28.02 -23.80 14.17
CA GLY A 138 -28.45 -24.94 14.97
C GLY A 138 -28.37 -24.65 16.47
N SER A 139 -27.67 -25.53 17.21
CA SER A 139 -27.38 -25.35 18.65
C SER A 139 -26.03 -24.71 18.93
N SER A 140 -25.27 -24.33 17.88
CA SER A 140 -23.94 -23.73 18.04
C SER A 140 -23.98 -22.36 18.71
N ASN A 141 -22.98 -22.08 19.57
CA ASN A 141 -22.73 -20.79 20.21
C ASN A 141 -22.21 -19.70 19.25
N VAL A 142 -21.93 -20.05 17.99
CA VAL A 142 -21.36 -19.12 17.00
C VAL A 142 -22.41 -18.11 16.54
N SER A 143 -22.09 -16.82 16.66
CA SER A 143 -22.87 -15.71 16.14
C SER A 143 -22.09 -14.94 15.08
N LEU A 144 -22.69 -14.75 13.90
CA LEU A 144 -22.07 -14.07 12.76
C LEU A 144 -22.59 -12.63 12.58
N ALA A 145 -23.58 -12.20 13.37
CA ALA A 145 -24.21 -10.89 13.22
C ALA A 145 -23.22 -9.74 13.51
N GLY A 146 -23.24 -8.72 12.66
CA GLY A 146 -22.54 -7.46 12.91
C GLY A 146 -21.02 -7.47 12.67
N ASN A 147 -20.44 -8.59 12.21
CA ASN A 147 -19.02 -8.69 11.94
C ASN A 147 -18.74 -8.90 10.45
N VAL A 148 -17.59 -8.39 10.00
CA VAL A 148 -17.03 -8.62 8.68
C VAL A 148 -15.99 -9.71 8.75
N TYR A 149 -16.04 -10.67 7.85
CA TYR A 149 -15.14 -11.83 7.86
C TYR A 149 -14.36 -11.91 6.54
N PRO A 150 -13.05 -12.13 6.59
CA PRO A 150 -12.30 -12.54 5.42
C PRO A 150 -12.65 -14.00 5.06
N VAL A 151 -12.77 -14.29 3.79
CA VAL A 151 -12.80 -15.65 3.27
C VAL A 151 -11.43 -16.27 3.52
N THR A 152 -11.37 -17.29 4.37
CA THR A 152 -10.10 -17.93 4.74
C THR A 152 -9.66 -18.97 3.72
N SER A 153 -10.59 -19.72 3.17
CA SER A 153 -10.33 -20.66 2.07
C SER A 153 -11.58 -20.91 1.23
N VAL A 154 -11.38 -21.30 -0.02
CA VAL A 154 -12.44 -21.73 -0.93
C VAL A 154 -12.31 -23.23 -1.12
N ILE A 155 -13.35 -23.97 -0.72
CA ILE A 155 -13.37 -25.43 -0.78
C ILE A 155 -13.91 -25.93 -2.13
N SER A 156 -14.90 -25.22 -2.66
CA SER A 156 -15.48 -25.50 -3.97
C SER A 156 -16.14 -24.22 -4.51
N SER A 157 -16.64 -24.27 -5.76
CA SER A 157 -17.45 -23.16 -6.30
C SER A 157 -18.69 -22.81 -5.47
N ASN A 158 -19.10 -23.69 -4.56
CA ASN A 158 -20.31 -23.55 -3.76
C ASN A 158 -20.05 -23.40 -2.25
N VAL A 159 -18.80 -23.54 -1.80
CA VAL A 159 -18.46 -23.52 -0.37
C VAL A 159 -17.14 -22.83 -0.11
N PHE A 160 -17.16 -21.87 0.78
CA PHE A 160 -15.97 -21.22 1.33
C PHE A 160 -15.97 -21.25 2.86
N THR A 161 -14.87 -20.90 3.48
CA THR A 161 -14.74 -20.84 4.94
C THR A 161 -14.38 -19.44 5.41
N ILE A 162 -14.82 -19.15 6.62
CA ILE A 162 -14.43 -17.99 7.44
C ILE A 162 -13.95 -18.48 8.79
N SER A 163 -13.25 -17.62 9.54
CA SER A 163 -12.84 -17.92 10.91
C SER A 163 -13.50 -16.96 11.89
N VAL A 164 -14.05 -17.51 12.96
CA VAL A 164 -14.62 -16.76 14.08
C VAL A 164 -13.67 -16.76 15.29
N THR A 165 -13.89 -15.89 16.24
CA THR A 165 -13.03 -15.75 17.43
C THR A 165 -13.33 -16.78 18.53
N VAL A 166 -14.49 -17.45 18.45
CA VAL A 166 -14.97 -18.40 19.47
C VAL A 166 -15.03 -19.79 18.86
N ASP A 167 -14.49 -20.80 19.55
CA ASP A 167 -14.65 -22.19 19.15
C ASP A 167 -16.13 -22.59 19.20
N ALA A 168 -16.63 -23.25 18.16
CA ALA A 168 -17.98 -23.78 18.14
C ALA A 168 -18.14 -24.88 19.20
N ASP A 169 -19.22 -24.85 19.99
CA ASP A 169 -19.50 -25.86 21.00
C ASP A 169 -20.22 -27.09 20.44
N SER A 170 -20.76 -26.99 19.22
CA SER A 170 -21.46 -28.08 18.56
C SER A 170 -21.08 -28.21 17.09
N THR A 171 -21.23 -29.42 16.55
CA THR A 171 -21.11 -29.70 15.12
C THR A 171 -22.47 -29.58 14.47
N GLU A 172 -22.61 -28.63 13.56
CA GLU A 172 -23.86 -28.35 12.85
C GLU A 172 -23.64 -28.44 11.35
N ASN A 173 -24.58 -29.05 10.66
CA ASN A 173 -24.54 -29.25 9.21
C ASN A 173 -25.74 -28.57 8.56
N ALA A 174 -25.50 -27.71 7.58
CA ALA A 174 -26.54 -27.04 6.81
C ALA A 174 -27.61 -26.41 7.71
N LYS A 175 -27.21 -25.51 8.59
CA LYS A 175 -28.08 -24.80 9.54
C LYS A 175 -27.99 -23.29 9.36
N GLY A 176 -28.92 -22.58 9.98
CA GLY A 176 -28.98 -21.14 9.99
C GLY A 176 -29.40 -20.53 8.65
N LYS A 177 -29.70 -19.25 8.70
CA LYS A 177 -29.97 -18.40 7.55
C LYS A 177 -29.23 -17.09 7.68
N ALA A 178 -28.87 -16.47 6.56
CA ALA A 178 -28.35 -15.13 6.52
C ALA A 178 -28.50 -14.54 5.11
N THR A 179 -28.40 -13.21 5.01
CA THR A 179 -28.06 -12.54 3.76
C THR A 179 -26.56 -12.36 3.73
N PHE A 180 -25.90 -12.95 2.73
CA PHE A 180 -24.48 -12.82 2.48
C PHE A 180 -24.26 -11.55 1.64
N ASN A 181 -23.58 -10.57 2.21
CA ASN A 181 -23.24 -9.34 1.53
C ASN A 181 -21.75 -9.40 1.18
N TYR A 182 -21.46 -9.59 -0.08
CA TYR A 182 -20.10 -9.69 -0.58
C TYR A 182 -19.53 -8.31 -0.92
N TYR A 183 -18.40 -8.00 -0.36
CA TYR A 183 -17.65 -6.81 -0.71
C TYR A 183 -17.13 -6.92 -2.14
N ILE A 184 -16.81 -5.78 -2.73
CA ILE A 184 -16.04 -5.77 -3.98
C ILE A 184 -14.74 -6.53 -3.76
N PRO A 185 -14.22 -7.21 -4.80
CA PRO A 185 -12.95 -7.90 -4.69
C PRO A 185 -11.86 -6.98 -4.20
N THR A 186 -11.14 -7.39 -3.15
CA THR A 186 -10.05 -6.63 -2.54
C THR A 186 -8.74 -7.39 -2.67
N GLY A 187 -7.64 -6.71 -2.40
CA GLY A 187 -6.31 -7.31 -2.47
C GLY A 187 -5.63 -7.16 -3.83
N TYR A 188 -4.47 -7.76 -3.98
CA TYR A 188 -3.83 -7.91 -5.28
C TYR A 188 -4.80 -8.65 -6.21
N SER A 189 -4.81 -8.33 -7.49
CA SER A 189 -5.64 -9.01 -8.47
C SER A 189 -5.20 -10.48 -8.67
N VAL A 190 -5.17 -11.25 -7.58
CA VAL A 190 -4.93 -12.70 -7.58
C VAL A 190 -6.07 -13.44 -8.25
N ARG A 191 -7.22 -12.78 -8.45
CA ARG A 191 -8.32 -13.31 -9.28
C ARG A 191 -7.92 -13.65 -10.70
N ALA A 192 -6.88 -13.01 -11.23
CA ALA A 192 -6.30 -13.40 -12.51
C ALA A 192 -5.49 -14.71 -12.44
N ALA A 193 -5.27 -15.28 -11.28
CA ALA A 193 -4.53 -16.55 -11.15
C ALA A 193 -5.28 -17.76 -11.69
N GLY A 194 -6.50 -17.62 -12.17
CA GLY A 194 -7.28 -18.69 -12.80
C GLY A 194 -7.67 -18.44 -14.25
N THR A 195 -7.45 -17.23 -14.79
CA THR A 195 -7.93 -16.86 -16.13
C THR A 195 -6.84 -16.17 -16.93
N GLY A 196 -6.21 -16.89 -17.83
CA GLY A 196 -5.27 -16.35 -18.80
C GLY A 196 -4.05 -17.22 -19.02
N TYR A 197 -3.38 -16.98 -20.13
CA TYR A 197 -2.17 -17.69 -20.53
C TYR A 197 -1.03 -17.38 -19.52
N GLY A 198 -0.72 -18.36 -18.65
CA GLY A 198 0.29 -18.22 -17.60
C GLY A 198 -0.23 -17.92 -16.20
N ALA A 199 -1.54 -17.83 -15.99
CA ALA A 199 -2.15 -17.74 -14.68
C ALA A 199 -2.42 -19.17 -14.14
N GLY A 200 -1.70 -19.58 -13.11
CA GLY A 200 -1.80 -20.91 -12.52
C GLY A 200 -1.09 -22.01 -13.30
N LYS A 201 -1.11 -23.21 -12.78
CA LYS A 201 -0.69 -24.38 -13.54
C LYS A 201 -1.64 -24.60 -14.71
N TYR A 202 -1.09 -24.74 -15.90
CA TYR A 202 -1.82 -25.33 -17.04
C TYR A 202 -2.25 -26.73 -16.61
N ASN A 203 -3.52 -26.90 -16.31
CA ASN A 203 -4.09 -28.12 -15.70
C ASN A 203 -4.10 -28.17 -14.17
N ALA A 204 -4.39 -27.04 -13.49
CA ALA A 204 -4.83 -27.09 -12.10
C ALA A 204 -6.21 -27.78 -12.07
N THR A 205 -6.17 -29.09 -12.11
CA THR A 205 -7.29 -29.96 -11.77
C THR A 205 -7.57 -29.78 -10.28
N ASP A 206 -8.80 -30.16 -9.89
CA ASP A 206 -9.21 -30.35 -8.50
C ASP A 206 -8.07 -30.84 -7.58
N PRO A 207 -8.17 -30.61 -6.26
CA PRO A 207 -7.14 -31.00 -5.33
C PRO A 207 -6.66 -32.42 -5.59
N THR A 208 -5.35 -32.64 -5.59
CA THR A 208 -4.80 -33.99 -5.78
C THR A 208 -5.33 -34.86 -4.66
N SER A 209 -6.23 -35.80 -5.00
CA SER A 209 -6.76 -36.76 -4.05
C SER A 209 -5.90 -38.02 -4.08
N VAL A 210 -5.35 -38.40 -2.94
CA VAL A 210 -4.50 -39.58 -2.80
C VAL A 210 -4.98 -40.43 -1.61
N GLY A 211 -5.06 -41.75 -1.81
CA GLY A 211 -5.41 -42.70 -0.74
C GLY A 211 -4.35 -42.71 0.37
N ILE A 212 -4.78 -42.95 1.60
CA ILE A 212 -3.91 -43.05 2.75
C ILE A 212 -3.71 -44.51 3.13
N SER A 213 -2.45 -44.92 3.18
CA SER A 213 -2.06 -46.29 3.54
C SER A 213 -1.70 -46.47 5.02
N LYS A 214 -1.21 -45.39 5.66
CA LYS A 214 -0.81 -45.44 7.08
C LYS A 214 -0.85 -44.05 7.73
N ILE A 215 -1.28 -44.02 8.98
CA ILE A 215 -1.23 -42.83 9.83
C ILE A 215 -0.44 -43.19 11.09
N THR A 216 0.57 -42.39 11.44
CA THR A 216 1.42 -42.59 12.62
C THR A 216 1.39 -41.36 13.52
N ALA A 217 1.13 -41.57 14.81
CA ALA A 217 1.22 -40.52 15.84
C ALA A 217 2.15 -40.97 16.97
N ASN A 218 2.93 -40.05 17.52
CA ASN A 218 3.81 -40.28 18.65
C ASN A 218 3.32 -39.52 19.91
N SER A 219 3.28 -40.22 21.06
CA SER A 219 2.86 -39.61 22.33
C SER A 219 3.64 -38.35 22.64
N GLY A 220 2.93 -37.28 23.02
CA GLY A 220 3.50 -35.99 23.34
C GLY A 220 3.83 -35.12 22.12
N SER A 221 3.61 -35.62 20.90
CA SER A 221 3.88 -34.89 19.65
C SER A 221 2.59 -34.34 19.02
N ALA A 222 2.65 -33.10 18.53
CA ALA A 222 1.61 -32.51 17.67
C ALA A 222 1.81 -32.87 16.18
N LEU A 223 2.85 -33.58 15.82
CA LEU A 223 3.15 -33.98 14.44
C LEU A 223 2.62 -35.39 14.17
N VAL A 224 1.86 -35.49 13.06
CA VAL A 224 1.29 -36.76 12.59
C VAL A 224 1.84 -37.05 11.21
N THR A 225 2.38 -38.25 11.03
CA THR A 225 2.90 -38.71 9.74
C THR A 225 1.82 -39.46 8.98
N ILE A 226 1.59 -39.04 7.74
CA ILE A 226 0.62 -39.63 6.80
C ILE A 226 1.41 -40.30 5.69
N SER A 227 1.20 -41.59 5.49
CA SER A 227 1.72 -42.34 4.33
C SER A 227 0.59 -42.52 3.30
N THR A 228 0.90 -42.34 2.04
CA THR A 228 -0.05 -42.39 0.93
C THR A 228 0.18 -43.62 0.06
N ASP A 229 -0.86 -44.07 -0.64
CA ASP A 229 -0.82 -45.25 -1.56
C ASP A 229 0.02 -44.96 -2.81
N ALA A 230 0.15 -43.70 -3.18
CA ALA A 230 0.88 -43.21 -4.35
C ALA A 230 1.60 -41.88 -4.02
N ALA A 231 2.45 -41.44 -4.95
CA ALA A 231 3.10 -40.14 -4.82
C ALA A 231 2.03 -39.01 -4.77
N HIS A 232 2.11 -38.18 -3.73
CA HIS A 232 1.09 -37.17 -3.45
C HIS A 232 1.36 -35.82 -4.10
N ASN A 233 2.57 -35.57 -4.62
CA ASN A 233 3.01 -34.32 -5.27
C ASN A 233 2.81 -33.02 -4.45
N GLY A 234 2.46 -33.11 -3.17
CA GLY A 234 2.34 -31.97 -2.27
C GLY A 234 3.69 -31.44 -1.82
N SER A 235 3.73 -30.19 -1.40
CA SER A 235 4.90 -29.46 -0.91
C SER A 235 4.70 -29.03 0.55
N ALA A 236 5.75 -28.67 1.25
CA ALA A 236 5.63 -28.05 2.57
C ALA A 236 4.84 -26.73 2.44
N ASN A 237 3.97 -26.46 3.40
CA ASN A 237 2.97 -25.38 3.46
C ASN A 237 1.72 -25.57 2.59
N ASP A 238 1.63 -26.61 1.77
CA ASP A 238 0.34 -26.94 1.16
C ASP A 238 -0.69 -27.33 2.22
N LEU A 239 -1.96 -27.08 1.94
CA LEU A 239 -3.04 -27.47 2.83
C LEU A 239 -3.59 -28.85 2.43
N VAL A 240 -3.86 -29.68 3.44
CA VAL A 240 -4.46 -30.99 3.25
C VAL A 240 -5.75 -31.13 4.04
N PHE A 241 -6.76 -31.69 3.38
CA PHE A 241 -8.04 -32.12 3.97
C PHE A 241 -8.14 -33.62 3.90
N PHE A 242 -8.57 -34.24 4.98
CA PHE A 242 -8.82 -35.67 5.01
C PHE A 242 -10.31 -35.94 4.77
N LYS A 243 -10.61 -36.67 3.72
CA LYS A 243 -11.97 -37.05 3.31
C LYS A 243 -12.19 -38.52 3.52
N ALA A 244 -13.28 -38.91 4.15
CA ALA A 244 -13.72 -40.30 4.16
C ALA A 244 -14.12 -40.76 2.74
N THR A 245 -13.63 -41.93 2.29
CA THR A 245 -13.90 -42.48 0.96
C THR A 245 -15.08 -43.46 0.97
N ALA A 246 -15.59 -43.83 2.14
CA ALA A 246 -16.76 -44.71 2.29
C ALA A 246 -17.82 -44.09 3.24
N ILE A 247 -19.08 -44.45 2.99
CA ILE A 247 -20.22 -44.09 3.85
C ILE A 247 -20.14 -44.93 5.14
N ASN A 248 -20.32 -44.28 6.32
CA ASN A 248 -20.28 -44.91 7.64
C ASN A 248 -18.87 -45.23 8.19
N VAL A 249 -17.83 -44.50 7.82
CA VAL A 249 -16.52 -44.63 8.44
C VAL A 249 -16.50 -43.86 9.78
N VAL A 250 -16.18 -44.61 10.85
CA VAL A 250 -15.83 -43.98 12.14
C VAL A 250 -14.51 -43.24 11.97
N PRO A 251 -14.37 -41.99 12.40
CA PRO A 251 -13.10 -41.28 12.30
C PRO A 251 -11.99 -42.10 12.90
N ALA A 252 -10.93 -42.37 12.17
CA ALA A 252 -9.78 -43.10 12.69
C ALA A 252 -9.14 -42.28 13.83
N THR A 253 -9.20 -42.81 15.04
CA THR A 253 -8.50 -42.23 16.19
C THR A 253 -7.09 -42.81 16.24
N VAL A 254 -6.08 -41.97 16.09
CA VAL A 254 -4.68 -42.35 16.16
C VAL A 254 -4.05 -41.68 17.36
N GLY A 255 -3.14 -42.39 18.05
CA GLY A 255 -2.46 -41.79 19.19
C GLY A 255 -3.38 -41.38 20.36
N GLY A 256 -4.48 -42.12 20.54
CA GLY A 256 -5.42 -41.97 21.66
C GLY A 256 -6.43 -40.84 21.50
N ASN A 257 -6.04 -39.66 21.03
CA ASN A 257 -6.91 -38.47 20.90
C ASN A 257 -6.83 -37.77 19.55
N VAL A 258 -6.01 -38.24 18.63
CA VAL A 258 -5.85 -37.60 17.30
C VAL A 258 -6.99 -37.99 16.40
N ILE A 259 -7.77 -37.03 15.96
CA ILE A 259 -8.87 -37.19 15.00
C ILE A 259 -8.54 -36.34 13.78
N LEU A 260 -8.26 -37.00 12.63
CA LEU A 260 -7.95 -36.33 11.36
C LEU A 260 -9.20 -36.04 10.53
N THR A 261 -10.25 -36.82 10.70
CA THR A 261 -11.55 -36.56 10.10
C THR A 261 -12.57 -36.28 11.19
N LYS A 262 -13.17 -35.13 11.15
CA LYS A 262 -14.43 -34.87 11.86
C LYS A 262 -15.59 -35.23 10.94
N PRO A 263 -16.82 -35.48 11.49
CA PRO A 263 -17.99 -35.77 10.68
C PRO A 263 -18.10 -34.73 9.56
N SER A 264 -18.32 -35.16 8.35
CA SER A 264 -18.43 -34.30 7.19
C SER A 264 -19.52 -33.25 7.41
N MET A 265 -19.17 -31.98 7.28
CA MET A 265 -20.17 -30.94 7.17
C MET A 265 -20.81 -31.02 5.79
N GLY A 266 -21.95 -31.71 5.69
CA GLY A 266 -22.66 -31.91 4.41
C GLY A 266 -23.62 -30.74 4.16
N PHE A 267 -23.55 -30.14 2.97
CA PHE A 267 -24.56 -29.24 2.48
C PHE A 267 -25.42 -29.99 1.44
N GLY A 268 -26.71 -30.15 1.71
CA GLY A 268 -27.70 -30.72 0.79
C GLY A 268 -28.21 -32.10 1.16
N THR A 269 -29.50 -32.31 0.91
CA THR A 269 -30.20 -33.59 1.02
C THR A 269 -30.24 -34.23 -0.37
N GLY A 270 -29.28 -35.08 -0.69
CA GLY A 270 -29.27 -35.83 -1.97
C GLY A 270 -27.87 -36.33 -2.33
N SER A 271 -27.79 -37.19 -3.31
CA SER A 271 -26.57 -37.84 -3.81
C SER A 271 -25.53 -36.89 -4.44
N SER A 272 -25.81 -35.59 -4.46
CA SER A 272 -24.92 -34.51 -4.94
C SER A 272 -24.48 -33.55 -3.84
N GLY A 273 -24.68 -33.87 -2.54
CA GLY A 273 -24.22 -33.06 -1.44
C GLY A 273 -22.70 -32.95 -1.41
N VAL A 274 -22.16 -31.73 -1.36
CA VAL A 274 -20.74 -31.48 -1.17
C VAL A 274 -20.40 -31.82 0.28
N SER A 275 -19.66 -32.90 0.49
CA SER A 275 -19.12 -33.27 1.80
C SER A 275 -17.83 -32.50 2.02
N VAL A 276 -17.86 -31.51 2.90
CA VAL A 276 -16.67 -30.76 3.29
C VAL A 276 -15.93 -31.59 4.34
N GLY A 277 -14.71 -32.03 4.05
CA GLY A 277 -13.85 -32.75 4.97
C GLY A 277 -13.52 -31.96 6.24
N GLY A 278 -12.99 -32.64 7.27
CA GLY A 278 -12.56 -32.06 8.54
C GLY A 278 -11.58 -30.87 8.46
N PRO A 279 -10.93 -30.51 9.56
CA PRO A 279 -10.06 -29.34 9.61
C PRO A 279 -8.93 -29.39 8.58
N GLU A 280 -8.55 -28.22 8.10
CA GLU A 280 -7.36 -28.05 7.26
C GLU A 280 -6.10 -28.22 8.08
N PHE A 281 -5.14 -28.94 7.52
CA PHE A 281 -3.82 -29.10 8.11
C PHE A 281 -2.76 -28.56 7.13
N ALA A 282 -1.82 -27.78 7.64
CA ALA A 282 -0.65 -27.40 6.86
C ALA A 282 0.35 -28.56 6.83
N ILE A 283 0.88 -28.85 5.66
CA ILE A 283 1.95 -29.82 5.49
C ILE A 283 3.25 -29.19 6.01
N VAL A 284 3.85 -29.85 7.00
CA VAL A 284 5.10 -29.39 7.64
C VAL A 284 6.33 -29.86 6.86
N SER A 285 6.32 -31.12 6.40
CA SER A 285 7.40 -31.69 5.59
C SER A 285 6.89 -32.81 4.71
N VAL A 286 7.60 -33.11 3.63
CA VAL A 286 7.20 -34.07 2.59
C VAL A 286 8.32 -35.04 2.23
N ALA A 287 7.93 -36.27 1.88
CA ALA A 287 8.68 -37.23 1.10
C ALA A 287 7.74 -37.71 -0.04
N SER A 288 8.20 -38.50 -1.01
CA SER A 288 7.42 -38.85 -2.21
C SER A 288 6.06 -39.48 -1.91
N THR A 289 5.96 -40.31 -0.87
CA THR A 289 4.75 -41.04 -0.46
C THR A 289 4.42 -40.81 1.02
N GLN A 290 4.96 -39.76 1.63
CA GLN A 290 4.68 -39.41 3.01
C GLN A 290 4.72 -37.89 3.18
N PHE A 291 3.85 -37.39 4.05
CA PHE A 291 3.91 -36.02 4.52
C PHE A 291 3.56 -35.94 6.02
N ILE A 292 3.99 -34.87 6.67
CA ILE A 292 3.74 -34.62 8.09
C ILE A 292 2.79 -33.42 8.20
N VAL A 293 1.76 -33.55 9.02
CA VAL A 293 0.86 -32.46 9.37
C VAL A 293 0.98 -32.13 10.86
N SER A 294 0.73 -30.86 11.21
CA SER A 294 0.67 -30.40 12.59
C SER A 294 -0.78 -30.35 13.06
N ILE A 295 -1.07 -30.96 14.20
CA ILE A 295 -2.37 -30.94 14.85
C ILE A 295 -2.37 -30.00 16.06
N LYS A 296 -3.56 -29.56 16.52
CA LYS A 296 -3.71 -28.56 17.58
C LYS A 296 -3.30 -29.05 18.98
N THR A 297 -3.46 -30.35 19.23
CA THR A 297 -3.19 -30.97 20.53
C THR A 297 -2.24 -32.14 20.37
N ASN A 298 -1.30 -32.30 21.31
CA ASN A 298 -0.37 -33.44 21.29
C ASN A 298 -1.11 -34.78 21.39
N ALA A 299 -0.64 -35.76 20.65
CA ALA A 299 -1.13 -37.11 20.77
C ALA A 299 -0.94 -37.65 22.22
N SER A 300 -1.98 -38.23 22.79
CA SER A 300 -1.95 -38.77 24.15
C SER A 300 -1.27 -40.14 24.25
N ALA A 301 -1.11 -40.81 23.12
CA ALA A 301 -0.41 -42.12 23.02
C ALA A 301 0.29 -42.23 21.66
N SER A 302 1.29 -43.13 21.57
CA SER A 302 1.88 -43.55 20.31
C SER A 302 1.01 -44.63 19.66
N GLY A 303 0.85 -44.58 18.33
CA GLY A 303 0.10 -45.59 17.60
C GLY A 303 0.15 -45.42 16.12
N ASP A 304 -0.06 -46.53 15.42
CA ASP A 304 -0.16 -46.62 13.96
C ASP A 304 -1.56 -47.14 13.59
N VAL A 305 -2.12 -46.64 12.48
CA VAL A 305 -3.31 -47.21 11.84
C VAL A 305 -2.89 -47.61 10.41
N THR A 306 -3.05 -48.88 10.08
CA THR A 306 -2.71 -49.45 8.76
C THR A 306 -3.86 -50.20 8.09
N ASP A 307 -4.88 -50.58 8.85
CA ASP A 307 -5.99 -51.38 8.35
C ASP A 307 -7.26 -50.51 8.27
N ASP A 308 -8.08 -50.78 7.25
CA ASP A 308 -9.36 -50.13 7.00
C ASP A 308 -9.33 -48.58 6.97
N ILE A 309 -8.22 -48.01 6.49
CA ILE A 309 -8.13 -46.56 6.28
C ILE A 309 -8.93 -46.18 5.03
N ASN A 310 -10.22 -46.01 5.20
CA ASN A 310 -11.12 -45.53 4.11
C ASN A 310 -11.07 -44.00 4.03
N MET A 311 -9.88 -43.44 3.83
CA MET A 311 -9.62 -42.00 3.79
C MET A 311 -8.75 -41.62 2.61
N ALA A 312 -8.99 -40.45 2.06
CA ALA A 312 -8.12 -39.80 1.08
C ALA A 312 -7.65 -38.46 1.61
N ALA A 313 -6.44 -38.10 1.29
CA ALA A 313 -5.89 -36.78 1.49
C ALA A 313 -6.14 -35.95 0.20
N ASN A 314 -6.88 -34.87 0.34
CA ASN A 314 -7.05 -33.88 -0.71
C ASN A 314 -6.06 -32.75 -0.45
N ILE A 315 -5.04 -32.65 -1.29
CA ILE A 315 -3.96 -31.69 -1.15
C ILE A 315 -4.21 -30.50 -2.06
N TYR A 316 -4.26 -29.33 -1.46
CA TYR A 316 -4.42 -28.05 -2.12
C TYR A 316 -3.07 -27.33 -2.13
N GLU A 317 -2.48 -27.17 -3.30
CA GLU A 317 -1.25 -26.39 -3.43
C GLU A 317 -1.50 -24.95 -2.97
N GLN A 318 -0.79 -24.57 -1.93
CA GLN A 318 -0.64 -23.15 -1.60
C GLN A 318 0.47 -22.61 -2.51
N THR A 319 0.12 -21.72 -3.41
CA THR A 319 1.07 -21.09 -4.34
C THR A 319 2.04 -20.16 -3.59
N THR A 320 2.94 -20.71 -2.80
CA THR A 320 4.20 -20.05 -2.47
C THR A 320 5.22 -20.50 -3.50
N ALA A 321 5.51 -19.61 -4.44
CA ALA A 321 6.41 -19.86 -5.54
C ALA A 321 7.83 -20.13 -5.04
N SER A 322 8.20 -21.39 -4.88
CA SER A 322 9.58 -21.83 -4.75
C SER A 322 9.88 -23.14 -5.47
N GLY A 323 9.20 -23.43 -6.57
CA GLY A 323 9.45 -24.60 -7.42
C GLY A 323 10.07 -24.21 -8.75
N GLY A 324 11.00 -25.02 -9.23
CA GLY A 324 11.72 -24.82 -10.49
C GLY A 324 10.80 -24.49 -11.65
N ARG A 325 11.15 -23.47 -12.42
CA ARG A 325 10.35 -22.94 -13.53
C ARG A 325 10.51 -23.82 -14.76
N GLY A 326 9.45 -24.54 -15.13
CA GLY A 326 9.32 -25.10 -16.46
C GLY A 326 8.72 -24.07 -17.44
N TRP A 327 8.69 -24.39 -18.72
CA TRP A 327 8.11 -23.56 -19.78
C TRP A 327 6.64 -23.18 -19.56
N SER A 328 5.93 -23.87 -18.67
CA SER A 328 4.53 -23.64 -18.32
C SER A 328 4.33 -23.09 -16.92
N SER A 329 5.40 -22.78 -16.18
CA SER A 329 5.28 -22.15 -14.86
C SER A 329 5.13 -20.65 -15.02
N PRO A 330 4.13 -20.01 -14.38
CA PRO A 330 4.06 -18.55 -14.36
C PRO A 330 5.36 -17.99 -13.76
N ALA A 331 5.82 -16.90 -14.32
CA ALA A 331 6.95 -16.20 -13.72
C ALA A 331 6.57 -15.79 -12.29
N ASP A 332 7.52 -15.97 -11.38
CA ASP A 332 7.38 -15.48 -10.02
C ASP A 332 7.02 -14.01 -10.02
N ALA A 333 6.17 -13.59 -9.11
CA ALA A 333 5.88 -12.18 -8.95
C ALA A 333 7.12 -11.32 -8.68
N ALA A 334 8.18 -11.95 -8.15
CA ALA A 334 9.50 -11.34 -8.01
C ALA A 334 10.28 -11.23 -9.33
N ALA A 335 9.82 -11.84 -10.43
CA ALA A 335 10.52 -11.88 -11.70
C ALA A 335 10.13 -10.78 -12.70
N GLY A 336 9.66 -9.64 -12.20
CA GLY A 336 9.39 -8.47 -13.05
C GLY A 336 8.05 -8.47 -13.77
N ILE A 337 7.12 -9.37 -13.44
CA ILE A 337 5.73 -9.22 -13.83
C ILE A 337 5.13 -8.17 -12.90
N GLN A 338 4.77 -7.02 -13.45
CA GLN A 338 4.03 -6.00 -12.74
C GLN A 338 2.72 -6.62 -12.21
N ARG A 339 2.64 -6.78 -10.91
CA ARG A 339 1.36 -7.03 -10.24
C ARG A 339 0.60 -5.71 -10.29
N ASN A 340 -0.59 -5.72 -10.83
CA ASN A 340 -1.49 -4.58 -10.68
C ASN A 340 -1.82 -4.44 -9.19
N ILE A 341 -1.14 -3.53 -8.54
CA ILE A 341 -1.40 -3.18 -7.14
C ILE A 341 -2.80 -2.59 -7.07
N THR A 342 -3.59 -2.96 -6.05
CA THR A 342 -4.87 -2.32 -5.79
C THR A 342 -4.67 -0.83 -5.59
N GLN A 343 -5.31 -0.05 -6.44
CA GLN A 343 -5.31 1.41 -6.40
C GLN A 343 -6.76 1.90 -6.41
N TRP A 344 -6.99 3.01 -5.76
CA TRP A 344 -8.24 3.73 -5.81
C TRP A 344 -8.05 5.05 -6.55
N SER A 345 -9.08 5.44 -7.27
CA SER A 345 -9.21 6.78 -7.85
C SER A 345 -10.49 7.38 -7.28
N LEU A 346 -10.37 8.55 -6.68
CA LEU A 346 -11.45 9.23 -5.95
C LEU A 346 -11.60 10.64 -6.49
N ASP A 347 -12.83 11.07 -6.73
CA ASP A 347 -13.09 12.43 -7.15
C ASP A 347 -14.47 12.92 -6.73
N ASN A 348 -14.62 14.23 -6.50
CA ASN A 348 -15.87 14.84 -6.07
C ASN A 348 -16.88 14.98 -7.22
N TRP A 349 -18.14 14.68 -6.93
CA TRP A 349 -19.30 14.93 -7.76
C TRP A 349 -20.27 15.86 -7.02
N GLY A 350 -19.93 17.15 -6.94
CA GLY A 350 -20.56 18.06 -5.99
C GLY A 350 -20.03 17.82 -4.59
N GLU A 351 -20.90 17.59 -3.63
CA GLU A 351 -20.53 17.18 -2.27
C GLU A 351 -20.35 15.66 -2.10
N ASP A 352 -20.78 14.88 -3.09
CA ASP A 352 -20.64 13.43 -3.12
C ASP A 352 -19.30 13.02 -3.73
N VAL A 353 -18.98 11.72 -3.66
CA VAL A 353 -17.74 11.19 -4.18
C VAL A 353 -17.98 10.01 -5.12
N ILE A 354 -17.31 10.05 -6.27
CA ILE A 354 -17.15 8.89 -7.13
C ILE A 354 -15.86 8.17 -6.72
N ALA A 355 -15.99 6.89 -6.53
CA ALA A 355 -14.86 6.01 -6.22
C ALA A 355 -14.73 4.94 -7.30
N ASN A 356 -13.50 4.68 -7.71
CA ASN A 356 -13.16 3.57 -8.58
C ASN A 356 -12.00 2.79 -7.98
N ARG A 357 -12.16 1.51 -7.85
CA ARG A 357 -11.05 0.59 -7.62
C ARG A 357 -10.53 0.14 -8.99
N ARG A 358 -9.22 0.24 -9.21
CA ARG A 358 -8.59 -0.12 -10.50
C ARG A 358 -9.04 -1.51 -10.98
N GLY A 359 -9.55 -1.57 -12.20
CA GLY A 359 -10.04 -2.79 -12.83
C GLY A 359 -11.50 -3.15 -12.54
N GLU A 360 -12.18 -2.37 -11.71
CA GLU A 360 -13.61 -2.51 -11.38
C GLU A 360 -14.43 -1.37 -12.01
N GLY A 361 -15.76 -1.47 -11.89
CA GLY A 361 -16.68 -0.40 -12.26
C GLY A 361 -16.60 0.82 -11.33
N LEU A 362 -17.58 1.69 -11.43
CA LEU A 362 -17.65 2.92 -10.66
C LEU A 362 -18.61 2.77 -9.48
N PHE A 363 -18.26 3.42 -8.38
CA PHE A 363 -19.08 3.48 -7.17
C PHE A 363 -19.36 4.92 -6.80
N TYR A 364 -20.55 5.16 -6.31
CA TYR A 364 -21.04 6.46 -5.87
C TYR A 364 -21.28 6.44 -4.36
N PHE A 365 -20.67 7.36 -3.67
CA PHE A 365 -20.87 7.62 -2.27
C PHE A 365 -21.72 8.87 -2.11
N ASP A 366 -22.90 8.69 -1.53
CA ASP A 366 -23.85 9.74 -1.20
C ASP A 366 -23.48 10.28 0.18
N THR A 367 -23.05 11.53 0.23
CA THR A 367 -22.64 12.19 1.47
C THR A 367 -23.86 12.44 2.35
N PRO A 368 -23.96 11.85 3.54
CA PRO A 368 -25.17 12.00 4.36
C PRO A 368 -25.26 13.42 4.92
N ASP A 369 -26.45 14.00 4.85
CA ASP A 369 -26.80 15.28 5.50
C ASP A 369 -26.73 15.13 7.04
N SER A 370 -27.02 13.95 7.56
CA SER A 370 -26.99 13.65 9.00
C SER A 370 -26.91 12.14 9.26
N GLY A 371 -26.31 11.75 10.38
CA GLY A 371 -26.21 10.36 10.81
C GLY A 371 -24.96 9.63 10.26
N ASP A 372 -24.96 8.31 10.43
CA ASP A 372 -23.84 7.47 9.94
C ASP A 372 -23.92 7.31 8.42
N PRO A 373 -22.75 7.28 7.73
CA PRO A 373 -22.70 7.14 6.30
C PRO A 373 -23.18 5.77 5.82
N SER A 374 -23.88 5.76 4.70
CA SER A 374 -24.23 4.53 4.00
C SER A 374 -23.02 4.04 3.18
N ARG A 375 -23.06 2.75 2.78
CA ARG A 375 -22.02 2.21 1.89
C ARG A 375 -22.15 2.80 0.50
N ALA A 376 -21.01 2.98 -0.17
CA ALA A 376 -20.98 3.38 -1.56
C ALA A 376 -21.70 2.35 -2.44
N THR A 377 -22.43 2.82 -3.45
CA THR A 377 -23.26 2.03 -4.33
C THR A 377 -22.69 1.94 -5.74
N SER A 378 -22.90 0.83 -6.45
CA SER A 378 -22.43 0.66 -7.82
C SER A 378 -23.20 1.57 -8.78
N VAL A 379 -22.50 2.23 -9.68
CA VAL A 379 -23.06 2.92 -10.85
C VAL A 379 -23.25 1.89 -11.96
N THR A 380 -24.40 1.21 -11.97
CA THR A 380 -24.66 0.01 -12.78
C THR A 380 -24.58 0.21 -14.29
N THR A 381 -24.69 1.43 -14.77
CA THR A 381 -24.63 1.80 -16.21
C THR A 381 -23.22 2.23 -16.64
N SER A 382 -22.28 2.38 -15.72
CA SER A 382 -20.89 2.71 -16.02
C SER A 382 -20.14 1.55 -16.68
N PRO A 383 -18.99 1.81 -17.32
CA PRO A 383 -18.10 0.74 -17.77
C PRO A 383 -17.74 -0.22 -16.63
N VAL A 384 -17.65 -1.52 -16.92
CA VAL A 384 -17.45 -2.56 -15.89
C VAL A 384 -16.02 -2.70 -15.41
N SER A 385 -15.05 -2.20 -16.19
CA SER A 385 -13.63 -2.19 -15.81
C SER A 385 -13.01 -0.86 -16.17
N VAL A 386 -12.47 -0.16 -15.18
CA VAL A 386 -11.88 1.18 -15.29
C VAL A 386 -10.60 1.23 -14.48
N ASN A 387 -9.53 1.79 -15.05
CA ASN A 387 -8.25 1.92 -14.33
C ASN A 387 -8.21 3.13 -13.40
N SER A 388 -8.76 4.26 -13.82
CA SER A 388 -8.89 5.46 -12.99
C SER A 388 -9.98 6.37 -13.50
N ILE A 389 -10.42 7.31 -12.66
CA ILE A 389 -11.48 8.28 -12.96
C ILE A 389 -11.01 9.70 -12.66
N ILE A 390 -11.68 10.64 -13.29
CA ILE A 390 -11.60 12.06 -12.96
C ILE A 390 -12.90 12.75 -13.37
N VAL A 391 -13.34 13.73 -12.62
CA VAL A 391 -14.51 14.58 -12.97
C VAL A 391 -14.01 15.83 -13.65
N SER A 392 -14.56 16.15 -14.80
CA SER A 392 -14.22 17.36 -15.53
C SER A 392 -14.67 18.61 -14.75
N PRO A 393 -13.77 19.60 -14.53
CA PRO A 393 -14.04 20.69 -13.59
C PRO A 393 -15.08 21.72 -14.10
N ASN A 394 -15.23 21.90 -15.42
CA ASN A 394 -16.01 22.98 -15.99
C ASN A 394 -17.40 22.55 -16.44
N ASP A 395 -17.58 21.29 -16.77
CA ASP A 395 -18.73 20.77 -17.52
C ASP A 395 -19.32 19.51 -16.83
N ARG A 396 -18.67 19.04 -15.77
CA ARG A 396 -19.14 17.97 -14.92
C ARG A 396 -19.47 16.66 -15.66
N HIS A 397 -18.56 16.27 -16.58
CA HIS A 397 -18.53 14.93 -17.12
C HIS A 397 -17.68 14.04 -16.21
N LEU A 398 -18.13 12.80 -16.02
CA LEU A 398 -17.33 11.78 -15.37
C LEU A 398 -16.49 11.06 -16.42
N VAL A 399 -15.18 11.13 -16.28
CA VAL A 399 -14.21 10.59 -17.24
C VAL A 399 -13.59 9.32 -16.70
N ALA A 400 -13.69 8.23 -17.46
CA ALA A 400 -13.07 6.93 -17.20
C ALA A 400 -11.85 6.74 -18.09
N LEU A 401 -10.75 6.34 -17.50
CA LEU A 401 -9.43 6.23 -18.13
C LEU A 401 -8.94 4.79 -18.13
N GLY A 402 -8.54 4.26 -19.29
CA GLY A 402 -8.23 2.84 -19.45
C GLY A 402 -9.45 1.98 -19.12
N THR A 403 -10.37 1.84 -20.05
CA THR A 403 -11.70 1.30 -19.79
C THR A 403 -12.23 0.46 -20.95
N ASN A 404 -13.44 -0.10 -20.79
CA ASN A 404 -14.11 -0.84 -21.84
C ASN A 404 -14.66 0.10 -22.92
N GLU A 405 -14.50 -0.30 -24.19
CA GLU A 405 -15.11 0.36 -25.34
C GLU A 405 -16.65 0.31 -25.25
N TYR A 406 -17.30 1.28 -25.88
CA TYR A 406 -18.76 1.21 -26.06
C TYR A 406 -19.15 0.04 -26.96
N SER A 407 -20.21 -0.64 -26.61
CA SER A 407 -20.81 -1.68 -27.44
C SER A 407 -22.31 -1.49 -27.52
N ALA A 408 -22.81 -1.30 -28.75
CA ALA A 408 -24.24 -1.17 -29.00
C ALA A 408 -25.05 -2.45 -28.65
N THR A 409 -24.39 -3.61 -28.58
CA THR A 409 -25.02 -4.90 -28.28
C THR A 409 -24.92 -5.31 -26.83
N ALA A 410 -23.91 -4.83 -26.11
CA ALA A 410 -23.62 -5.20 -24.72
C ALA A 410 -23.79 -4.03 -23.74
N THR A 411 -24.53 -3.04 -24.11
CA THR A 411 -24.92 -1.79 -23.41
C THR A 411 -23.84 -1.09 -22.55
N VAL A 412 -22.84 -1.77 -22.02
CA VAL A 412 -21.86 -1.16 -21.09
C VAL A 412 -20.42 -1.65 -21.29
N SER A 413 -20.20 -2.80 -21.90
CA SER A 413 -18.87 -3.44 -21.90
C SER A 413 -18.52 -4.06 -23.26
N GLY A 414 -17.84 -3.29 -24.10
CA GLY A 414 -16.99 -3.80 -25.16
C GLY A 414 -15.67 -4.37 -24.61
N ALA A 415 -14.68 -4.59 -25.47
CA ALA A 415 -13.35 -5.01 -25.08
C ALA A 415 -12.67 -3.96 -24.16
N PHE A 416 -11.89 -4.41 -23.20
CA PHE A 416 -11.07 -3.51 -22.40
C PHE A 416 -9.91 -2.94 -23.23
N ASN A 417 -9.73 -1.63 -23.19
CA ASN A 417 -8.67 -0.94 -23.90
C ASN A 417 -7.91 0.01 -22.93
N PRO A 418 -6.64 -0.28 -22.60
CA PRO A 418 -5.88 0.50 -21.62
C PRO A 418 -5.56 1.94 -22.06
N MET A 419 -5.77 2.26 -23.34
CA MET A 419 -5.52 3.58 -23.93
C MET A 419 -6.81 4.37 -24.19
N LEU A 420 -7.96 3.84 -23.79
CA LEU A 420 -9.25 4.46 -24.02
C LEU A 420 -9.58 5.47 -22.92
N VAL A 421 -10.01 6.65 -23.34
CA VAL A 421 -10.69 7.66 -22.53
C VAL A 421 -12.15 7.66 -22.92
N ARG A 422 -13.03 7.47 -21.95
CA ARG A 422 -14.48 7.48 -22.15
C ARG A 422 -15.13 8.38 -21.11
N TRP A 423 -16.16 9.12 -21.48
CA TRP A 423 -16.83 10.07 -20.58
C TRP A 423 -18.35 9.92 -20.60
N SER A 424 -18.98 10.24 -19.47
CA SER A 424 -20.42 10.25 -19.28
C SER A 424 -21.09 11.42 -20.03
N ASP A 425 -22.39 11.48 -20.02
CA ASP A 425 -23.12 12.68 -20.40
C ASP A 425 -22.87 13.83 -19.40
N GLN A 426 -23.10 15.08 -19.82
CA GLN A 426 -22.91 16.25 -18.97
C GLN A 426 -23.88 16.19 -17.78
N ASP A 427 -23.34 16.37 -16.58
CA ASP A 427 -24.06 16.35 -15.30
C ASP A 427 -24.87 15.05 -15.02
N ASP A 428 -24.60 13.98 -15.78
CA ASP A 428 -25.21 12.66 -15.59
C ASP A 428 -24.17 11.54 -15.54
N ARG A 429 -23.86 11.08 -14.33
CA ARG A 429 -22.91 9.98 -14.08
C ARG A 429 -23.40 8.62 -14.56
N THR A 430 -24.68 8.50 -14.93
CA THR A 430 -25.30 7.22 -15.31
C THR A 430 -25.41 7.02 -16.82
N GLN A 431 -25.28 8.08 -17.61
CA GLN A 431 -25.41 8.00 -19.06
C GLN A 431 -24.05 7.94 -19.74
N TRP A 432 -23.72 6.79 -20.31
CA TRP A 432 -22.43 6.50 -20.94
C TRP A 432 -22.52 6.15 -22.43
N ASN A 433 -23.73 6.17 -22.99
CA ASN A 433 -23.93 5.77 -24.37
C ASN A 433 -23.77 6.97 -25.31
N PRO A 434 -22.87 6.91 -26.30
CA PRO A 434 -22.68 7.98 -27.28
C PRO A 434 -23.86 8.01 -28.30
N LEU A 435 -24.92 8.67 -27.90
CA LEU A 435 -26.10 8.88 -28.74
C LEU A 435 -26.10 10.30 -29.32
N PRO A 436 -26.81 10.58 -30.43
CA PRO A 436 -26.92 11.96 -30.97
C PRO A 436 -27.53 12.96 -29.99
N SER A 437 -28.23 12.49 -28.96
CA SER A 437 -28.88 13.30 -27.91
C SER A 437 -28.04 13.49 -26.66
N THR A 438 -26.87 12.85 -26.56
CA THR A 438 -25.98 12.89 -25.39
C THR A 438 -24.62 13.48 -25.76
N THR A 439 -23.93 14.00 -24.77
CA THR A 439 -22.56 14.48 -24.90
C THR A 439 -21.53 13.41 -24.54
N SER A 440 -21.95 12.20 -24.14
CA SER A 440 -21.06 11.08 -23.85
C SER A 440 -20.28 10.65 -25.09
N GLY A 441 -19.07 10.15 -24.89
CA GLY A 441 -18.19 9.74 -25.98
C GLY A 441 -16.94 9.01 -25.53
N GLU A 442 -16.10 8.66 -26.51
CA GLU A 442 -14.83 7.96 -26.24
C GLU A 442 -13.75 8.33 -27.27
N VAL A 443 -12.50 8.28 -26.85
CA VAL A 443 -11.31 8.51 -27.69
C VAL A 443 -10.18 7.59 -27.23
N VAL A 444 -9.48 6.97 -28.17
CA VAL A 444 -8.26 6.19 -27.91
C VAL A 444 -7.05 7.09 -28.07
N LEU A 445 -6.22 7.22 -27.08
CA LEU A 445 -4.93 7.91 -27.16
C LEU A 445 -3.96 7.07 -27.97
N THR A 446 -3.11 7.72 -28.79
CA THR A 446 -2.31 7.06 -29.82
C THR A 446 -0.85 6.86 -29.44
N ASP A 447 -0.36 7.44 -28.34
CA ASP A 447 1.04 7.34 -27.91
C ASP A 447 1.13 6.80 -26.47
N GLY A 448 1.78 5.66 -26.31
CA GLY A 448 1.90 4.88 -25.09
C GLY A 448 1.27 3.50 -25.21
N THR A 449 1.27 2.75 -24.12
CA THR A 449 0.67 1.40 -24.03
C THR A 449 -0.47 1.32 -23.03
N LYS A 450 -0.49 2.21 -22.06
CA LYS A 450 -1.54 2.33 -21.04
C LYS A 450 -1.64 3.76 -20.52
N ILE A 451 -2.83 4.17 -20.15
CA ILE A 451 -3.04 5.39 -19.35
C ILE A 451 -2.69 5.04 -17.90
N VAL A 452 -1.83 5.87 -17.28
CA VAL A 452 -1.34 5.69 -15.92
C VAL A 452 -2.19 6.47 -14.93
N GLY A 453 -2.49 7.73 -15.20
CA GLY A 453 -3.27 8.59 -14.32
C GLY A 453 -3.62 9.92 -14.97
N ALA A 454 -4.42 10.72 -14.28
CA ALA A 454 -4.78 12.06 -14.68
C ALA A 454 -4.97 12.96 -13.48
N ILE A 455 -4.79 14.28 -13.69
CA ILE A 455 -5.12 15.31 -12.71
C ILE A 455 -5.82 16.49 -13.38
N ARG A 456 -6.58 17.24 -12.60
CA ARG A 456 -7.10 18.53 -13.02
C ARG A 456 -5.98 19.56 -13.04
N SER A 457 -5.94 20.35 -14.07
CA SER A 457 -5.16 21.58 -14.17
C SER A 457 -6.12 22.73 -14.47
N LYS A 458 -5.64 23.94 -14.57
CA LYS A 458 -6.40 25.20 -14.60
C LYS A 458 -7.69 25.15 -15.45
N ASN A 459 -7.61 24.69 -16.71
CA ASN A 459 -8.76 24.61 -17.63
C ASN A 459 -8.80 23.28 -18.41
N ALA A 460 -8.01 22.31 -18.03
CA ALA A 460 -7.83 21.06 -18.73
C ALA A 460 -7.64 19.90 -17.75
N ILE A 461 -7.83 18.70 -18.24
CA ILE A 461 -7.39 17.48 -17.59
C ILE A 461 -6.09 17.07 -18.26
N ASN A 462 -5.03 16.97 -17.47
CA ASN A 462 -3.78 16.39 -17.89
C ASN A 462 -3.84 14.88 -17.70
N ILE A 463 -3.65 14.12 -18.79
CA ILE A 463 -3.72 12.66 -18.83
C ILE A 463 -2.33 12.13 -19.21
N TRP A 464 -1.77 11.25 -18.41
CA TRP A 464 -0.50 10.60 -18.71
C TRP A 464 -0.70 9.17 -19.17
N THR A 465 0.04 8.84 -20.21
CA THR A 465 0.36 7.47 -20.53
C THR A 465 1.68 7.08 -19.87
N ASP A 466 2.12 5.87 -20.07
CA ASP A 466 3.47 5.42 -19.70
C ASP A 466 4.59 6.12 -20.48
N ASN A 467 4.27 6.87 -21.55
CA ASN A 467 5.24 7.56 -22.40
C ASN A 467 5.00 9.07 -22.54
N SER A 468 3.75 9.53 -22.56
CA SER A 468 3.39 10.88 -23.01
C SER A 468 2.41 11.58 -22.09
N LEU A 469 2.35 12.90 -22.20
CA LEU A 469 1.37 13.78 -21.58
C LEU A 469 0.37 14.29 -22.62
N TRP A 470 -0.91 14.16 -22.34
CA TRP A 470 -2.04 14.68 -23.12
C TRP A 470 -2.83 15.70 -22.32
N SER A 471 -3.34 16.72 -23.01
CA SER A 471 -4.32 17.68 -22.49
C SER A 471 -5.68 17.36 -23.06
N MET A 472 -6.70 17.22 -22.18
CA MET A 472 -8.10 17.08 -22.53
C MET A 472 -8.82 18.35 -22.09
N GLU A 473 -9.40 19.07 -23.05
CA GLU A 473 -10.06 20.35 -22.82
C GLU A 473 -11.51 20.31 -23.27
N PHE A 474 -12.43 20.82 -22.47
CA PHE A 474 -13.82 20.97 -22.85
C PHE A 474 -13.96 22.10 -23.86
N VAL A 475 -14.51 21.80 -25.05
CA VAL A 475 -14.72 22.74 -26.12
C VAL A 475 -16.22 22.91 -26.47
N GLY A 476 -17.05 22.00 -25.99
CA GLY A 476 -18.50 21.99 -26.26
C GLY A 476 -18.87 21.68 -27.72
N GLY A 477 -20.15 21.77 -28.02
CA GLY A 477 -20.70 21.49 -29.35
C GLY A 477 -20.56 20.01 -29.74
N ASN A 478 -20.39 19.72 -31.02
CA ASN A 478 -20.27 18.35 -31.53
C ASN A 478 -18.99 17.63 -31.11
N PHE A 479 -17.97 18.39 -30.76
CA PHE A 479 -16.69 17.88 -30.22
C PHE A 479 -16.62 18.25 -28.75
N VAL A 480 -17.24 17.49 -27.91
CA VAL A 480 -17.33 17.75 -26.47
C VAL A 480 -15.96 18.05 -25.84
N PHE A 481 -14.95 17.24 -26.18
CA PHE A 481 -13.58 17.43 -25.74
C PHE A 481 -12.58 17.48 -26.90
N ARG A 482 -11.54 18.29 -26.71
CA ARG A 482 -10.35 18.31 -27.54
C ARG A 482 -9.21 17.60 -26.81
N PHE A 483 -8.51 16.74 -27.54
CA PHE A 483 -7.32 16.06 -27.04
C PHE A 483 -6.10 16.58 -27.78
N GLN A 484 -5.06 16.95 -27.04
CA GLN A 484 -3.79 17.42 -27.60
C GLN A 484 -2.63 16.78 -26.85
N GLN A 485 -1.68 16.20 -27.59
CA GLN A 485 -0.42 15.72 -27.02
C GLN A 485 0.46 16.92 -26.68
N VAL A 486 0.89 17.02 -25.41
CA VAL A 486 1.70 18.12 -24.88
C VAL A 486 3.18 17.76 -24.84
N GLY A 487 3.51 16.49 -24.62
CA GLY A 487 4.89 16.02 -24.55
C GLY A 487 5.02 14.52 -24.74
N THR A 488 6.22 14.09 -25.11
CA THR A 488 6.63 12.69 -25.27
C THR A 488 7.83 12.39 -24.39
N ASN A 489 8.08 11.12 -24.08
CA ASN A 489 9.15 10.66 -23.19
C ASN A 489 9.11 11.34 -21.80
N CYS A 490 7.90 11.60 -21.32
CA CYS A 490 7.64 12.26 -20.05
C CYS A 490 6.51 11.56 -19.27
N GLY A 491 6.41 10.24 -19.43
CA GLY A 491 5.39 9.41 -18.80
C GLY A 491 5.37 9.52 -17.29
N LEU A 492 4.24 9.14 -16.69
CA LEU A 492 4.02 9.16 -15.25
C LEU A 492 4.43 7.83 -14.63
N ILE A 493 5.18 7.86 -13.52
CA ILE A 493 5.64 6.62 -12.86
C ILE A 493 4.51 5.88 -12.13
N ALA A 494 3.58 6.62 -11.49
CA ALA A 494 2.50 6.06 -10.69
C ALA A 494 1.23 6.91 -10.81
N PRO A 495 0.02 6.36 -10.62
CA PRO A 495 -1.25 7.09 -10.78
C PRO A 495 -1.37 8.35 -9.93
N HIS A 496 -0.80 8.36 -8.74
CA HIS A 496 -0.85 9.48 -7.80
C HIS A 496 0.49 10.21 -7.68
N ALA A 497 1.34 10.18 -8.73
CA ALA A 497 2.65 10.83 -8.71
C ALA A 497 2.67 12.22 -9.38
N ALA A 498 1.51 12.75 -9.78
CA ALA A 498 1.35 14.08 -10.41
C ALA A 498 0.44 14.98 -9.57
N ILE A 499 0.76 16.27 -9.53
CA ILE A 499 -0.02 17.29 -8.80
C ILE A 499 0.07 18.65 -9.48
N ASP A 500 -0.99 19.47 -9.34
CA ASP A 500 -1.00 20.87 -9.76
C ASP A 500 -0.73 21.78 -8.56
N TYR A 501 0.26 22.65 -8.67
CA TYR A 501 0.57 23.66 -7.68
C TYR A 501 0.64 25.03 -8.35
N ASN A 502 -0.28 25.92 -7.96
CA ASN A 502 -0.40 27.29 -8.52
C ASN A 502 -0.54 27.34 -10.05
N GLY A 503 -1.22 26.35 -10.65
CA GLY A 503 -1.44 26.29 -12.11
C GLY A 503 -0.23 25.77 -12.89
N VAL A 504 0.76 25.22 -12.21
CA VAL A 504 1.88 24.46 -12.79
C VAL A 504 1.75 23.01 -12.36
N THR A 505 1.74 22.12 -13.33
CA THR A 505 1.68 20.69 -13.07
C THR A 505 3.09 20.13 -12.84
N TYR A 506 3.28 19.38 -11.77
CA TYR A 506 4.52 18.70 -11.41
C TYR A 506 4.30 17.20 -11.33
N TRP A 507 5.25 16.39 -11.81
CA TRP A 507 5.16 14.94 -11.71
C TRP A 507 6.51 14.25 -11.68
N MET A 508 6.49 13.03 -11.14
CA MET A 508 7.61 12.11 -11.15
C MET A 508 7.45 11.14 -12.33
N GLY A 509 8.43 11.13 -13.22
CA GLY A 509 8.53 10.13 -14.27
C GLY A 509 9.39 8.94 -13.84
N TYR A 510 9.79 8.08 -14.79
CA TYR A 510 10.54 6.88 -14.48
C TYR A 510 12.00 7.12 -14.06
N ASP A 511 12.56 8.27 -14.45
CA ASP A 511 13.97 8.60 -14.21
C ASP A 511 14.23 10.07 -13.89
N ASN A 512 13.20 10.94 -13.99
CA ASN A 512 13.30 12.38 -13.79
C ASN A 512 12.02 12.96 -13.20
N PHE A 513 12.14 14.19 -12.73
CA PHE A 513 11.02 15.05 -12.36
C PHE A 513 10.74 16.07 -13.46
N TYR A 514 9.47 16.31 -13.70
CA TYR A 514 9.00 17.18 -14.77
C TYR A 514 8.02 18.22 -14.25
N ARG A 515 7.88 19.31 -15.02
CA ARG A 515 6.81 20.30 -14.85
C ARG A 515 6.20 20.69 -16.18
N ASN A 516 4.94 21.12 -16.17
CA ASN A 516 4.25 21.69 -17.30
C ASN A 516 3.81 23.13 -16.99
N THR A 517 4.37 24.09 -17.70
CA THR A 517 4.04 25.52 -17.65
C THR A 517 3.42 26.00 -18.97
N GLY A 518 2.81 25.11 -19.72
CA GLY A 518 2.40 25.27 -21.12
C GLY A 518 3.27 24.46 -22.08
N ALA A 519 4.46 24.05 -21.64
CA ALA A 519 5.32 23.08 -22.30
C ALA A 519 5.99 22.22 -21.22
N VAL A 520 6.26 20.95 -21.56
CA VAL A 520 6.95 20.02 -20.67
C VAL A 520 8.39 20.45 -20.51
N GLN A 521 8.84 20.55 -19.27
CA GLN A 521 10.20 20.89 -18.88
C GLN A 521 10.69 19.90 -17.83
N LEU A 522 11.95 19.49 -17.96
CA LEU A 522 12.65 18.72 -16.97
C LEU A 522 13.01 19.63 -15.77
N ILE A 523 12.81 19.15 -14.54
CA ILE A 523 13.25 19.86 -13.34
C ILE A 523 14.64 19.34 -12.95
N PRO A 524 15.68 20.16 -12.92
CA PRO A 524 16.98 19.75 -12.41
C PRO A 524 16.86 19.28 -10.96
N CYS A 525 17.28 18.06 -10.69
CA CYS A 525 17.19 17.47 -9.35
C CYS A 525 18.60 17.13 -8.83
N SER A 526 19.00 17.77 -7.76
CA SER A 526 20.32 17.60 -7.13
C SER A 526 20.48 16.28 -6.36
N VAL A 527 19.40 15.48 -6.27
CA VAL A 527 19.38 14.19 -5.57
C VAL A 527 18.80 13.07 -6.44
N ARG A 528 18.67 13.31 -7.75
CA ARG A 528 17.99 12.42 -8.69
C ARG A 528 18.51 10.98 -8.64
N ARG A 529 19.82 10.81 -8.78
CA ARG A 529 20.44 9.50 -8.76
C ARG A 529 20.17 8.75 -7.47
N TYR A 530 20.31 9.43 -6.34
CA TYR A 530 20.06 8.83 -5.02
C TYR A 530 18.61 8.31 -4.88
N ILE A 531 17.63 9.06 -5.39
CA ILE A 531 16.21 8.70 -5.31
C ILE A 531 15.88 7.55 -6.25
N PHE A 532 16.22 7.68 -7.55
CA PHE A 532 15.82 6.69 -8.55
C PHE A 532 16.59 5.37 -8.46
N ASP A 533 17.80 5.36 -7.91
CA ASP A 533 18.55 4.13 -7.61
C ASP A 533 17.95 3.37 -6.39
N ASP A 534 17.19 4.07 -5.53
CA ASP A 534 16.62 3.52 -4.30
C ASP A 534 15.14 3.09 -4.43
N ILE A 535 14.41 3.54 -5.44
CA ILE A 535 12.99 3.20 -5.62
C ILE A 535 12.84 1.70 -5.87
N ASN A 536 11.89 1.07 -5.14
CA ASN A 536 11.54 -0.32 -5.39
C ASN A 536 10.75 -0.45 -6.70
N SER A 537 11.38 -1.03 -7.72
CA SER A 537 10.82 -1.18 -9.06
C SER A 537 9.58 -2.09 -9.12
N THR A 538 9.33 -2.91 -8.10
CA THR A 538 8.13 -3.76 -8.01
C THR A 538 6.91 -3.01 -7.47
N TYR A 539 7.14 -1.98 -6.65
CA TYR A 539 6.08 -1.30 -5.90
C TYR A 539 5.99 0.20 -6.21
N TYR A 540 6.62 0.69 -7.28
CA TYR A 540 6.58 2.11 -7.66
C TYR A 540 5.16 2.65 -7.89
N ASP A 541 4.20 1.81 -8.26
CA ASP A 541 2.77 2.19 -8.37
C ASP A 541 2.19 2.78 -7.07
N LYS A 542 2.86 2.57 -5.93
CA LYS A 542 2.47 3.11 -4.62
C LYS A 542 2.94 4.54 -4.35
N ILE A 543 3.75 5.11 -5.25
CA ILE A 543 4.23 6.48 -5.11
C ILE A 543 3.04 7.43 -5.06
N TYR A 544 3.06 8.32 -4.07
CA TYR A 544 2.01 9.30 -3.82
C TYR A 544 2.60 10.70 -3.67
N VAL A 545 1.96 11.70 -4.28
CA VAL A 545 2.39 13.09 -4.17
C VAL A 545 1.37 13.92 -3.37
N GLY A 546 1.87 14.87 -2.61
CA GLY A 546 1.07 15.86 -1.90
C GLY A 546 1.70 17.25 -1.90
N ILE A 547 0.93 18.24 -1.48
CA ILE A 547 1.38 19.61 -1.29
C ILE A 547 1.32 19.92 0.20
N ASN A 548 2.37 20.57 0.70
CA ASN A 548 2.35 21.26 1.98
C ASN A 548 2.39 22.78 1.70
N SER A 549 1.23 23.39 1.63
CA SER A 549 1.08 24.82 1.27
C SER A 549 1.71 25.77 2.30
N GLU A 550 1.81 25.37 3.57
CA GLU A 550 2.46 26.17 4.62
C GLU A 550 3.95 26.42 4.33
N PHE A 551 4.62 25.40 3.80
CA PHE A 551 6.05 25.43 3.51
C PHE A 551 6.35 25.53 2.01
N LYS A 552 5.32 25.57 1.15
CA LYS A 552 5.42 25.66 -0.32
C LYS A 552 6.19 24.48 -0.89
N GLU A 553 5.90 23.29 -0.39
CA GLU A 553 6.60 22.06 -0.70
C GLU A 553 5.71 21.10 -1.49
N ILE A 554 6.29 20.46 -2.49
CA ILE A 554 5.73 19.30 -3.18
C ILE A 554 6.48 18.09 -2.65
N ILE A 555 5.75 17.13 -2.09
CA ILE A 555 6.31 15.94 -1.45
C ILE A 555 5.89 14.69 -2.21
N TRP A 556 6.85 13.88 -2.68
CA TRP A 556 6.61 12.52 -3.18
C TRP A 556 7.01 11.53 -2.12
N LEU A 557 6.06 10.67 -1.74
CA LEU A 557 6.25 9.52 -0.87
C LEU A 557 6.56 8.31 -1.76
N TYR A 558 7.60 7.53 -1.46
CA TYR A 558 7.98 6.40 -2.29
C TYR A 558 8.48 5.21 -1.46
N PRO A 559 8.32 3.97 -1.96
CA PRO A 559 8.90 2.78 -1.36
C PRO A 559 10.37 2.67 -1.70
N SER A 560 11.24 2.55 -0.68
CA SER A 560 12.65 2.28 -0.88
C SER A 560 12.89 0.86 -1.41
N SER A 561 14.09 0.59 -1.91
CA SER A 561 14.49 -0.73 -2.43
C SER A 561 14.30 -1.88 -1.43
N SER A 562 14.28 -1.58 -0.14
CA SER A 562 14.11 -2.53 0.95
C SER A 562 12.68 -2.61 1.50
N SER A 563 11.76 -1.77 1.02
CA SER A 563 10.39 -1.66 1.53
C SER A 563 9.35 -2.05 0.47
N THR A 564 8.24 -2.60 0.93
CA THR A 564 7.04 -2.85 0.11
C THR A 564 6.00 -1.75 0.22
N GLU A 565 6.12 -0.84 1.18
CA GLU A 565 5.27 0.34 1.40
C GLU A 565 6.12 1.61 1.34
N CYS A 566 5.46 2.77 1.16
CA CYS A 566 6.15 4.05 1.20
C CYS A 566 6.78 4.25 2.59
N ASP A 567 8.09 4.42 2.62
CA ASP A 567 8.92 4.60 3.82
C ASP A 567 9.87 5.78 3.70
N LYS A 568 9.93 6.41 2.53
CA LYS A 568 10.77 7.58 2.25
C LYS A 568 10.01 8.66 1.53
N TYR A 569 10.57 9.87 1.61
CA TYR A 569 10.06 11.03 0.87
C TYR A 569 11.18 11.76 0.14
N VAL A 570 10.78 12.46 -0.92
CA VAL A 570 11.55 13.53 -1.55
C VAL A 570 10.68 14.77 -1.67
N ILE A 571 11.22 15.93 -1.28
CA ILE A 571 10.55 17.23 -1.33
C ILE A 571 11.25 18.12 -2.33
N PHE A 572 10.46 18.79 -3.15
CA PHE A 572 10.87 19.91 -4.00
C PHE A 572 10.17 21.19 -3.53
N ASN A 573 10.91 22.24 -3.28
CA ASN A 573 10.36 23.57 -3.06
C ASN A 573 10.48 24.37 -4.38
N PRO A 574 9.35 24.63 -5.08
CA PRO A 574 9.39 25.31 -6.38
C PRO A 574 9.73 26.80 -6.31
N GLU A 575 9.54 27.46 -5.15
CA GLU A 575 9.85 28.88 -4.98
C GLU A 575 11.33 29.11 -4.70
N ASP A 576 11.89 28.35 -3.76
CA ASP A 576 13.31 28.45 -3.36
C ASP A 576 14.22 27.52 -4.17
N ASN A 577 13.66 26.67 -5.03
CA ASN A 577 14.34 25.75 -5.94
C ASN A 577 15.39 24.87 -5.25
N TYR A 578 14.96 24.11 -4.24
CA TYR A 578 15.83 23.13 -3.56
C TYR A 578 15.12 21.78 -3.38
N TRP A 579 15.94 20.75 -3.18
CA TRP A 579 15.52 19.39 -2.92
C TRP A 579 15.97 18.92 -1.55
N VAL A 580 15.11 18.16 -0.86
CA VAL A 580 15.45 17.40 0.36
C VAL A 580 14.78 16.05 0.33
N TYR A 581 15.30 15.12 1.10
CA TYR A 581 14.75 13.77 1.24
C TYR A 581 14.89 13.27 2.68
N GLY A 582 14.24 12.16 3.00
CA GLY A 582 14.35 11.52 4.30
C GLY A 582 13.37 10.36 4.46
N ASP A 583 13.23 9.89 5.71
CA ASP A 583 12.37 8.78 6.07
C ASP A 583 11.02 9.28 6.56
N MET A 584 9.94 8.64 6.08
CA MET A 584 8.57 8.97 6.45
C MET A 584 7.65 7.77 6.22
N ILE A 585 6.79 7.48 7.18
CA ILE A 585 5.91 6.30 7.18
C ILE A 585 4.57 6.51 6.46
N PHE A 586 4.36 7.66 5.83
CA PHE A 586 3.07 8.01 5.24
C PHE A 586 2.89 7.39 3.85
N THR A 587 1.62 7.07 3.53
CA THR A 587 1.24 6.46 2.25
C THR A 587 0.34 7.36 1.40
N THR A 588 -0.32 8.36 2.01
CA THR A 588 -1.11 9.39 1.33
C THR A 588 -0.90 10.74 1.99
N PHE A 589 -1.29 11.81 1.29
CA PHE A 589 -1.08 13.17 1.75
C PHE A 589 -2.17 14.10 1.22
N ALA A 590 -2.82 14.88 2.08
CA ALA A 590 -3.75 15.94 1.72
C ALA A 590 -3.39 17.24 2.44
N ASP A 591 -3.47 18.35 1.72
CA ASP A 591 -3.14 19.68 2.26
C ASP A 591 -4.18 20.15 3.30
N LYS A 592 -3.82 21.17 4.04
CA LYS A 592 -4.56 21.70 5.20
C LYS A 592 -5.90 22.39 4.88
N ALA A 593 -6.26 22.55 3.60
CA ALA A 593 -7.40 23.39 3.20
C ALA A 593 -8.74 23.02 3.86
N VAL A 594 -9.00 21.73 4.07
CA VAL A 594 -10.27 21.24 4.62
C VAL A 594 -10.22 21.08 6.14
N PHE A 595 -9.15 20.48 6.67
CA PHE A 595 -9.07 20.12 8.09
C PHE A 595 -8.26 21.10 8.95
N GLY A 596 -7.73 22.15 8.37
CA GLY A 596 -6.85 23.10 9.06
C GLY A 596 -5.44 22.62 9.33
N ASN A 597 -5.19 21.31 9.22
CA ASN A 597 -3.90 20.66 9.26
C ASN A 597 -3.71 19.78 8.02
N THR A 598 -2.49 19.55 7.61
CA THR A 598 -2.17 18.54 6.62
C THR A 598 -2.52 17.17 7.16
N ILE A 599 -3.27 16.38 6.38
CA ILE A 599 -3.69 15.03 6.77
C ILE A 599 -2.90 14.00 5.99
N THR A 600 -2.47 12.97 6.68
CA THR A 600 -1.76 11.84 6.12
C THR A 600 -2.31 10.52 6.67
N THR A 601 -2.14 9.45 5.91
CA THR A 601 -2.32 8.10 6.43
C THR A 601 -0.97 7.41 6.52
N GLY A 602 -0.78 6.58 7.53
CA GLY A 602 0.51 5.92 7.73
C GLY A 602 0.38 4.51 8.25
N VAL A 603 1.42 3.72 7.99
CA VAL A 603 1.55 2.33 8.44
C VAL A 603 2.47 2.28 9.64
N THR A 604 1.96 1.92 10.80
CA THR A 604 2.76 1.71 12.01
C THR A 604 2.67 0.28 12.50
N VAL A 605 3.62 -0.15 13.32
CA VAL A 605 3.57 -1.46 14.00
C VAL A 605 2.30 -1.63 14.83
N ALA A 606 1.73 -0.52 15.33
CA ALA A 606 0.51 -0.50 16.12
C ALA A 606 -0.78 -0.53 15.29
N GLY A 607 -0.69 -0.47 13.95
CA GLY A 607 -1.81 -0.43 12.99
C GLY A 607 -1.83 0.86 12.16
N ASN A 608 -2.76 0.93 11.20
CA ASN A 608 -2.90 2.07 10.31
C ASN A 608 -3.80 3.13 10.92
N ASN A 609 -3.40 4.39 10.81
CA ASN A 609 -4.11 5.54 11.35
C ASN A 609 -4.09 6.73 10.39
N ILE A 610 -4.99 7.69 10.64
CA ILE A 610 -4.97 9.03 10.08
C ILE A 610 -4.21 9.94 11.04
N TYR A 611 -3.30 10.75 10.50
CA TYR A 611 -2.48 11.67 11.26
C TYR A 611 -2.67 13.11 10.82
N ASN A 612 -2.68 14.03 11.77
CA ASN A 612 -2.36 15.42 11.53
C ASN A 612 -0.83 15.51 11.39
N ASN A 613 -0.36 15.88 10.21
CA ASN A 613 1.05 16.05 9.94
C ASN A 613 1.48 17.48 10.20
N GLU A 614 2.61 17.64 10.87
CA GLU A 614 3.23 18.93 11.21
C GLU A 614 2.34 19.92 11.98
N PRO A 615 1.59 19.49 13.04
CA PRO A 615 0.87 20.42 13.87
C PRO A 615 1.86 21.40 14.54
N PRO A 616 1.44 22.64 14.85
CA PRO A 616 2.30 23.61 15.51
C PRO A 616 2.92 23.05 16.79
N ASP A 617 4.19 23.42 17.04
CA ASP A 617 4.93 23.12 18.28
C ASP A 617 5.12 21.64 18.66
N ARG A 618 4.85 20.71 17.73
CA ARG A 618 5.07 19.29 17.93
C ARG A 618 6.24 18.78 17.06
N PHE A 619 7.23 18.16 17.72
CA PHE A 619 8.43 17.58 17.08
C PHE A 619 8.62 16.11 17.47
N THR A 620 7.53 15.43 17.83
CA THR A 620 7.48 14.01 18.19
C THR A 620 6.55 13.26 17.25
N ASP A 621 6.64 11.94 17.26
CA ASP A 621 5.63 11.10 16.63
C ASP A 621 4.30 11.08 17.41
N SER A 622 3.35 10.27 16.97
CA SER A 622 2.02 10.14 17.61
C SER A 622 2.10 9.59 19.04
N ASN A 623 3.11 8.79 19.36
CA ASN A 623 3.30 8.20 20.68
C ASN A 623 4.08 9.13 21.64
N GLY A 624 4.57 10.27 21.15
CA GLY A 624 5.44 11.18 21.89
C GLY A 624 6.93 10.80 21.81
N ASP A 625 7.29 9.84 20.95
CA ASP A 625 8.68 9.45 20.74
C ASP A 625 9.43 10.47 19.90
N THR A 626 10.72 10.56 20.14
CA THR A 626 11.59 11.53 19.46
C THR A 626 11.79 11.19 17.99
N LEU A 627 11.50 12.15 17.11
CA LEU A 627 11.84 12.08 15.70
C LEU A 627 13.27 12.58 15.48
N ILE A 628 14.16 11.66 15.14
CA ILE A 628 15.57 11.99 14.91
C ILE A 628 15.70 12.79 13.62
N SER A 629 16.26 14.00 13.74
CA SER A 629 16.59 14.85 12.61
C SER A 629 18.10 15.10 12.52
N PHE A 630 18.63 15.18 11.32
CA PHE A 630 20.02 15.54 11.12
C PHE A 630 20.27 16.18 9.75
N ILE A 631 21.38 16.92 9.67
CA ILE A 631 21.94 17.42 8.42
C ILE A 631 23.45 17.23 8.42
N GLU A 632 24.00 16.86 7.26
CA GLU A 632 25.44 16.61 7.07
C GLU A 632 25.93 17.35 5.83
N SER A 633 27.04 18.10 5.96
CA SER A 633 27.66 18.78 4.84
C SER A 633 28.44 17.80 3.93
N ALA A 634 28.68 18.19 2.71
CA ALA A 634 29.74 17.61 1.91
C ALA A 634 31.11 17.79 2.60
N ASP A 635 32.12 17.05 2.13
CA ASP A 635 33.48 17.28 2.57
C ASP A 635 33.94 18.67 2.05
N PHE A 636 34.53 19.46 2.91
CA PHE A 636 35.10 20.76 2.56
C PHE A 636 36.58 20.80 2.90
N GLU A 637 37.31 21.51 2.10
CA GLU A 637 38.73 21.70 2.27
C GLU A 637 39.04 23.09 2.85
N VAL A 638 40.22 23.22 3.34
CA VAL A 638 40.76 24.51 3.78
C VAL A 638 42.10 24.66 3.09
N ASP A 639 42.24 25.76 2.36
CA ASP A 639 43.50 26.10 1.66
C ASP A 639 43.90 25.03 0.60
N ASP A 640 42.96 24.71 -0.30
CA ASP A 640 43.07 23.76 -1.42
C ASP A 640 43.55 22.34 -1.00
N GLY A 641 43.34 21.94 0.24
CA GLY A 641 43.65 20.60 0.74
C GLY A 641 45.13 20.22 0.78
N ASN A 642 46.02 21.17 0.46
CA ASN A 642 47.47 20.93 0.44
C ASN A 642 48.04 20.78 1.85
N ALA A 643 47.55 21.54 2.82
CA ALA A 643 48.04 21.53 4.20
C ALA A 643 47.12 20.82 5.17
N VAL A 644 47.68 20.19 6.18
CA VAL A 644 46.90 19.70 7.33
C VAL A 644 46.49 20.93 8.17
N MET A 645 45.22 21.00 8.44
CA MET A 645 44.66 22.07 9.26
C MET A 645 44.42 21.61 10.68
N PHE A 646 44.84 22.41 11.66
CA PHE A 646 44.46 22.24 13.03
C PHE A 646 43.27 23.12 13.38
N MET A 647 42.20 22.46 13.84
CA MET A 647 40.96 23.11 14.24
C MET A 647 40.89 23.18 15.75
N ASN A 648 40.80 24.39 16.30
CA ASN A 648 40.90 24.63 17.76
C ASN A 648 39.61 25.11 18.41
N LYS A 649 38.72 25.73 17.68
CA LYS A 649 37.43 26.20 18.19
C LYS A 649 36.36 26.22 17.13
N LEU A 650 35.13 26.12 17.56
CA LEU A 650 33.93 26.21 16.75
C LEU A 650 32.97 27.19 17.41
N ILE A 651 32.41 28.09 16.61
CA ILE A 651 31.37 29.03 17.03
C ILE A 651 30.14 28.67 16.21
N PRO A 652 29.13 27.97 16.81
CA PRO A 652 27.88 27.65 16.15
C PRO A 652 26.96 28.88 16.11
N ASP A 653 26.21 28.99 15.03
CA ASP A 653 25.08 29.91 14.89
C ASP A 653 23.82 29.04 14.79
N TYR A 654 22.95 29.10 15.76
CA TYR A 654 21.79 28.19 15.86
C TYR A 654 20.68 28.80 16.70
N ASP A 655 19.46 28.31 16.49
CA ASP A 655 18.32 28.50 17.36
C ASP A 655 17.88 27.12 17.85
N LEU A 656 17.64 26.95 19.14
CA LEU A 656 17.27 25.67 19.75
C LEU A 656 16.26 25.95 20.88
N SER A 657 15.07 25.37 20.78
CA SER A 657 14.03 25.58 21.78
C SER A 657 14.33 24.88 23.10
N THR A 658 14.66 23.63 23.09
CA THR A 658 14.96 22.81 24.28
C THR A 658 15.98 21.70 23.96
N GLY A 659 16.54 21.10 24.99
CA GLY A 659 17.44 19.95 24.87
C GLY A 659 18.83 20.30 24.35
N GLN A 660 19.33 19.46 23.45
CA GLN A 660 20.69 19.59 22.90
C GLN A 660 20.76 19.19 21.43
N LEU A 661 21.65 19.84 20.69
CA LEU A 661 22.12 19.36 19.39
C LEU A 661 23.41 18.59 19.57
N LYS A 662 23.55 17.49 18.88
CA LYS A 662 24.80 16.74 18.75
C LYS A 662 25.49 17.15 17.46
N MET A 663 26.61 17.80 17.59
CA MET A 663 27.43 18.15 16.43
C MET A 663 28.61 17.20 16.34
N LYS A 664 28.85 16.66 15.16
CA LYS A 664 30.04 15.88 14.82
C LYS A 664 30.88 16.64 13.81
N LEU A 665 32.16 16.77 14.11
CA LEU A 665 33.17 17.18 13.16
C LEU A 665 33.97 15.95 12.77
N ILE A 666 33.91 15.59 11.50
CA ILE A 666 34.56 14.40 10.96
C ILE A 666 35.69 14.89 10.05
N THR A 667 36.93 14.49 10.34
CA THR A 667 38.11 14.90 9.58
C THR A 667 38.74 13.71 8.88
N LYS A 668 39.23 13.95 7.66
CA LYS A 668 39.90 12.97 6.81
C LYS A 668 41.23 13.52 6.31
N SER A 669 42.14 12.62 5.94
CA SER A 669 43.40 12.99 5.30
C SER A 669 43.28 13.12 3.77
N TYR A 670 42.39 12.32 3.14
CA TYR A 670 42.16 12.27 1.70
C TYR A 670 40.67 11.91 1.46
N PRO A 671 40.11 12.25 0.29
CA PRO A 671 38.71 11.98 -0.02
C PRO A 671 38.30 10.52 0.19
N GLU A 672 39.09 9.57 -0.29
CA GLU A 672 38.84 8.12 -0.19
C GLU A 672 39.41 7.49 1.09
N SER A 673 39.83 8.29 2.07
CA SER A 673 40.36 7.74 3.32
C SER A 673 39.29 6.99 4.10
N THR A 674 39.52 5.69 4.33
CA THR A 674 38.68 4.85 5.20
C THR A 674 38.84 5.21 6.67
N SER A 675 39.96 5.84 7.05
CA SER A 675 40.22 6.34 8.42
C SER A 675 39.74 7.79 8.55
N SER A 676 38.81 8.01 9.45
CA SER A 676 38.33 9.35 9.81
C SER A 676 38.41 9.55 11.32
N VAL A 677 38.65 10.80 11.74
CA VAL A 677 38.58 11.15 13.17
C VAL A 677 37.31 11.93 13.40
N THR A 678 36.43 11.39 14.23
CA THR A 678 35.19 12.02 14.63
C THR A 678 35.33 12.66 16.00
N LYS A 679 35.02 13.95 16.10
CA LYS A 679 34.84 14.68 17.35
C LYS A 679 33.37 15.04 17.51
N GLN A 680 32.77 14.67 18.63
CA GLN A 680 31.38 14.96 18.94
C GLN A 680 31.27 15.93 20.09
N PHE A 681 30.34 16.86 19.97
CA PHE A 681 30.07 17.90 20.95
C PHE A 681 28.57 18.07 21.16
N ASP A 682 28.16 18.31 22.38
CA ASP A 682 26.80 18.69 22.72
C ASP A 682 26.67 20.21 22.74
N ILE A 683 25.67 20.73 22.04
CA ILE A 683 25.37 22.16 21.95
C ILE A 683 24.02 22.39 22.60
N TYR A 684 23.99 23.15 23.65
CA TYR A 684 22.81 23.56 24.40
C TYR A 684 22.40 24.98 23.98
N ASN A 685 21.18 25.41 24.31
CA ASN A 685 20.66 26.74 23.94
C ASN A 685 21.50 27.95 24.36
N ASN A 686 22.46 27.75 25.22
CA ASN A 686 23.37 28.80 25.70
C ASN A 686 24.85 28.53 25.40
N THR A 687 25.20 27.66 24.46
CA THR A 687 26.58 27.33 24.11
C THR A 687 27.17 28.38 23.15
N PRO A 688 28.03 29.33 23.62
CA PRO A 688 28.54 30.39 22.75
C PRO A 688 29.68 29.91 21.85
N LYS A 689 30.42 28.92 22.27
CA LYS A 689 31.56 28.34 21.55
C LYS A 689 31.86 26.93 22.05
N VAL A 690 32.47 26.15 21.19
CA VAL A 690 33.02 24.81 21.50
C VAL A 690 34.51 24.83 21.27
N ASN A 691 35.29 24.45 22.28
CA ASN A 691 36.73 24.24 22.14
C ASN A 691 36.98 22.82 21.65
N LEU A 692 37.75 22.67 20.60
CA LEU A 692 38.03 21.40 20.00
C LEU A 692 39.50 21.22 19.64
N ARG A 693 39.90 19.98 19.36
CA ARG A 693 41.22 19.66 18.81
C ARG A 693 41.02 18.60 17.73
N ALA A 694 41.04 19.02 16.49
CA ALA A 694 40.94 18.12 15.34
C ALA A 694 41.99 18.52 14.31
N ARG A 695 42.48 17.52 13.56
CA ARG A 695 43.44 17.68 12.45
C ARG A 695 42.92 16.92 11.24
N GLY A 696 43.08 17.50 10.09
CA GLY A 696 42.72 16.87 8.83
C GLY A 696 42.94 17.84 7.67
N ARG A 697 42.98 17.32 6.47
CA ARG A 697 42.98 18.11 5.23
C ARG A 697 41.56 18.46 4.81
N GLN A 698 40.67 17.53 5.07
CA GLN A 698 39.25 17.65 4.79
C GLN A 698 38.42 17.50 6.05
N ALA A 699 37.29 18.16 6.08
CA ALA A 699 36.35 18.05 7.18
C ALA A 699 34.92 18.07 6.66
N LYS A 700 34.03 17.42 7.39
CA LYS A 700 32.58 17.58 7.25
C LYS A 700 31.91 17.73 8.61
N VAL A 701 30.76 18.34 8.59
CA VAL A 701 29.99 18.64 9.78
C VAL A 701 28.65 17.91 9.70
N ARG A 702 28.30 17.24 10.78
CA ARG A 702 26.94 16.68 10.95
C ARG A 702 26.33 17.27 12.21
N VAL A 703 25.15 17.84 12.07
CA VAL A 703 24.32 18.33 13.18
C VAL A 703 23.12 17.45 13.30
N SER A 704 22.82 16.93 14.47
CA SER A 704 21.67 16.07 14.72
C SER A 704 20.97 16.43 16.01
N CYS A 705 19.66 16.27 16.03
CA CYS A 705 18.83 16.39 17.21
C CYS A 705 18.13 15.08 17.50
N ASN A 706 18.27 14.61 18.74
CA ASN A 706 17.53 13.47 19.29
C ASN A 706 16.89 13.82 20.64
N SER A 707 16.73 15.12 20.90
CA SER A 707 16.04 15.61 22.09
C SER A 707 14.52 15.59 21.85
N ASN A 708 13.79 15.17 22.86
CA ASN A 708 12.34 15.07 22.76
C ASN A 708 11.71 16.44 22.58
N ASN A 709 10.82 16.55 21.61
CA ASN A 709 10.03 17.74 21.26
C ASN A 709 10.87 19.03 21.10
N ALA A 710 12.06 18.92 20.50
CA ALA A 710 12.97 20.02 20.28
C ALA A 710 12.90 20.56 18.86
N SER A 711 12.70 21.86 18.70
CA SER A 711 12.89 22.56 17.44
C SER A 711 14.28 23.14 17.35
N TRP A 712 14.87 23.09 16.16
CA TRP A 712 16.15 23.70 15.90
C TRP A 712 16.24 24.30 14.49
N ARG A 713 17.07 25.36 14.40
CA ARG A 713 17.50 25.95 13.14
C ARG A 713 19.01 26.13 13.19
N TRP A 714 19.69 25.82 12.09
CA TRP A 714 21.14 25.97 12.00
C TRP A 714 21.51 27.09 11.04
N GLY A 715 22.34 28.02 11.52
CA GLY A 715 22.88 29.13 10.74
C GLY A 715 24.24 28.82 10.12
N SER A 716 25.12 29.81 10.17
CA SER A 716 26.49 29.71 9.66
C SER A 716 27.44 29.14 10.72
N LEU A 717 28.39 28.34 10.28
CA LEU A 717 29.43 27.78 11.13
C LEU A 717 30.70 28.61 11.02
N ARG A 718 31.36 28.86 12.14
CA ARG A 718 32.71 29.44 12.17
C ARG A 718 33.70 28.52 12.84
N LEU A 719 34.77 28.14 12.12
CA LEU A 719 35.87 27.34 12.62
C LEU A 719 37.15 28.15 12.80
N GLY A 720 37.78 27.98 13.94
CA GLY A 720 39.14 28.49 14.18
C GLY A 720 40.15 27.53 13.57
N LEU A 721 40.87 28.01 12.55
CA LEU A 721 41.77 27.22 11.72
C LEU A 721 43.19 27.71 11.88
N GLN A 722 44.14 26.78 11.88
CA GLN A 722 45.57 27.06 11.92
C GLN A 722 46.29 26.02 11.06
N GLY A 723 47.11 26.47 10.12
CA GLY A 723 47.95 25.56 9.34
C GLY A 723 48.90 24.79 10.27
N ASP A 724 49.03 23.46 10.02
CA ASP A 724 49.78 22.55 10.89
C ASP A 724 50.72 21.65 10.07
N GLY A 725 51.23 22.17 8.97
CA GLY A 725 52.18 21.53 8.07
C GLY A 725 51.54 20.69 6.96
N GLU A 726 52.37 20.11 6.11
CA GLU A 726 51.94 19.32 4.95
C GLU A 726 51.91 17.81 5.24
N ARG A 727 52.21 17.36 6.46
CA ARG A 727 52.22 15.94 6.86
C ARG A 727 51.10 15.59 7.83
#